data_5234c9d06ee00aea6d837133ac0b6063
#
_entry.id   5234c9d06ee00aea6d837133ac0b6063
#
_cell.length_a   1.000
_cell.length_b   1.000
_cell.length_c   1.000
_cell.angle_alpha   90.00
_cell.angle_beta   90.00
_cell.angle_gamma   90.00
#
_symmetry.space_group_name_H-M   'P 1'
#
loop_
_entity.id
_entity.type
_entity.pdbx_description
1 polymer ?
#
loop_
_entity_poly.entity_id
_entity_poly.type
_entity_poly.pdbx_seq_one_letter_code
_entity_poly.pdbx_strand_id
1 'polypeptide(L)'
;MKKAILFITILHSIATYAQTLITDTISARQLDEVVVKGEKPQVRGEDGIMVVDLPGIVKDKPVNNILEALGYLPGVTNNNGMIGLAGASNVTIILNGELTDMPLRNLYQLLYTTPVDRLKDVEIMYSAPAKYHVNGAVINVVLKTPTPLDGLQGQVRVGYNQAHYGSYGTVLSATYAIKDWTFDLNYGLTRSKSWSREETWSNHLYDGKRTMIEDDMRRIGQNWNNTIFASSSWKTIKLTYNGQITSDSKSLGLSSGTLGNYTNTYNMLSPVGYHNVALRYTAPFGMTVGGDYTRYSENRSQSLFKETDYLFGAENRQEIDRWHVYIDQQHQFGKWQLNYGMEYKHSKDHSSQLYSLSDNPDFDNILNEDVASLYVGTQRSFDWGLSFNVSAKGEYYHNKYQNNRNFIPQLGATYYKTPKSIFQINLSTQRIYPSYWELHGGTSHINDYSTVIGNPELQPYIQYDAQFNYILKQKYVATLYFQYGDKTTVQLPYQSSAALNLIYQTINMNYERVCGLNLHAPFNLGYIWCATATANIMNRRAKANHFHDISFDNSKWIFYGSLTNSFKFSQNCPLSVSLDFSYISPSLQGIADLSSIWKIDAGVKWQFGKSRCCELDLKADDIFNKWSPTMTINHAGQDYRMKVRDMTRNIKLTFIWRFNGFKPKDVDIDTSRFGTGK
;
A
#
# COMPACT_ATOMS: atom_id res chain seq x y z
N MET A 1 6.64 36.50 3.82
CA MET A 1 8.09 36.76 3.86
C MET A 1 8.68 36.72 5.27
N LYS A 2 8.18 37.45 6.30
CA LYS A 2 8.75 37.43 7.67
C LYS A 2 8.79 36.07 8.36
N LYS A 3 7.81 35.15 8.12
CA LYS A 3 7.79 33.80 8.69
C LYS A 3 8.73 32.79 7.99
N ALA A 4 9.08 33.02 6.72
CA ALA A 4 10.06 32.19 5.99
C ALA A 4 11.50 32.54 6.41
N ILE A 5 11.77 33.81 6.73
CA ILE A 5 13.07 34.28 7.23
C ILE A 5 13.36 33.74 8.62
N LEU A 6 12.34 33.61 9.49
CA LEU A 6 12.48 33.03 10.83
C LEU A 6 12.83 31.55 10.75
N PHE A 7 12.27 30.81 9.79
CA PHE A 7 12.55 29.38 9.60
C PHE A 7 13.98 29.13 9.07
N ILE A 8 14.47 30.00 8.19
CA ILE A 8 15.85 29.95 7.68
C ILE A 8 16.86 30.29 8.77
N THR A 9 16.54 31.24 9.68
CA THR A 9 17.40 31.64 10.80
C THR A 9 17.50 30.54 11.86
N ILE A 10 16.42 29.80 12.12
CA ILE A 10 16.42 28.65 13.04
C ILE A 10 17.24 27.48 12.44
N LEU A 11 17.13 27.22 11.14
CA LEU A 11 17.98 26.23 10.45
C LEU A 11 19.49 26.60 10.47
N HIS A 12 19.80 27.89 10.37
CA HIS A 12 21.19 28.38 10.43
C HIS A 12 21.78 28.23 11.84
N SER A 13 21.02 28.49 12.89
CA SER A 13 21.47 28.32 14.29
C SER A 13 21.68 26.86 14.68
N ILE A 14 20.84 25.92 14.15
CA ILE A 14 21.02 24.49 14.38
C ILE A 14 22.26 23.96 13.63
N ALA A 15 22.53 24.44 12.42
CA ALA A 15 23.73 24.07 11.65
C ALA A 15 25.03 24.53 12.31
N THR A 16 25.03 25.69 12.96
CA THR A 16 26.24 26.25 13.64
C THR A 16 26.53 25.53 14.94
N TYR A 17 25.53 25.05 15.68
CA TYR A 17 25.74 24.28 16.92
C TYR A 17 26.24 22.85 16.64
N ALA A 18 25.89 22.25 15.50
CA ALA A 18 26.36 20.92 15.12
C ALA A 18 27.84 20.88 14.69
N GLN A 19 28.43 22.04 14.33
CA GLN A 19 29.85 22.12 13.92
C GLN A 19 30.84 22.28 15.08
N THR A 20 30.38 22.62 16.29
CA THR A 20 31.26 22.91 17.43
C THR A 20 31.52 21.73 18.38
N LEU A 21 30.97 20.54 18.10
CA LEU A 21 31.08 19.37 18.97
C LEU A 21 31.98 18.24 18.43
N ILE A 22 32.82 18.49 17.42
CA ILE A 22 33.73 17.44 16.89
C ILE A 22 35.15 17.97 16.86
N THR A 23 35.84 17.84 17.99
CA THR A 23 37.32 17.73 18.03
C THR A 23 37.66 16.66 19.06
N ASP A 24 37.67 15.41 18.63
CA ASP A 24 38.66 14.42 19.11
C ASP A 24 38.84 13.36 18.04
N THR A 25 40.04 13.39 17.47
CA THR A 25 40.51 12.51 16.41
C THR A 25 41.09 11.24 17.02
N ILE A 26 40.39 10.13 16.89
CA ILE A 26 41.01 8.81 16.95
C ILE A 26 41.28 8.37 15.51
N SER A 27 42.56 8.37 15.11
CA SER A 27 43.01 7.83 13.84
C SER A 27 42.88 6.31 13.84
N ALA A 28 41.81 5.77 13.31
CA ALA A 28 41.72 4.35 12.98
C ALA A 28 42.59 4.07 11.74
N ARG A 29 43.61 3.25 11.85
CA ARG A 29 44.36 2.68 10.72
C ARG A 29 43.35 1.88 9.86
N GLN A 30 43.14 2.34 8.66
CA GLN A 30 42.38 1.65 7.64
C GLN A 30 43.25 0.50 7.11
N LEU A 31 42.85 -0.75 7.40
CA LEU A 31 43.38 -1.92 6.71
C LEU A 31 42.75 -1.94 5.31
N ASP A 32 43.58 -2.16 4.29
CA ASP A 32 43.10 -2.32 2.92
C ASP A 32 42.17 -3.54 2.85
N GLU A 33 40.90 -3.29 2.65
CA GLU A 33 39.83 -4.28 2.53
C GLU A 33 39.91 -4.92 1.15
N VAL A 34 40.20 -6.22 1.10
CA VAL A 34 40.06 -7.00 -0.14
C VAL A 34 38.59 -7.10 -0.47
N VAL A 35 38.11 -6.16 -1.29
CA VAL A 35 36.73 -6.16 -1.78
C VAL A 35 36.58 -7.28 -2.80
N VAL A 36 36.07 -8.42 -2.40
CA VAL A 36 35.51 -9.41 -3.31
C VAL A 36 34.22 -8.81 -3.89
N LYS A 37 34.28 -8.27 -5.09
CA LYS A 37 33.12 -7.75 -5.83
C LYS A 37 32.23 -8.92 -6.30
N GLY A 38 31.48 -9.53 -5.37
CA GLY A 38 30.31 -10.32 -5.69
C GLY A 38 29.12 -9.37 -5.84
N GLU A 39 28.41 -9.39 -6.97
CA GLU A 39 27.12 -8.68 -7.06
C GLU A 39 26.16 -9.29 -6.03
N LYS A 40 25.64 -8.45 -5.11
CA LYS A 40 24.60 -8.88 -4.15
C LYS A 40 23.40 -9.42 -4.91
N PRO A 41 22.86 -10.61 -4.59
CA PRO A 41 21.67 -11.14 -5.25
C PRO A 41 20.50 -10.16 -5.14
N GLN A 42 19.88 -9.82 -6.27
CA GLN A 42 18.70 -8.95 -6.28
C GLN A 42 17.46 -9.65 -5.71
N VAL A 43 17.35 -10.97 -5.95
CA VAL A 43 16.23 -11.79 -5.48
C VAL A 43 16.78 -13.09 -4.92
N ARG A 44 16.38 -13.42 -3.69
CA ARG A 44 16.68 -14.70 -3.01
C ARG A 44 15.37 -15.41 -2.70
N GLY A 45 15.37 -16.72 -2.73
CA GLY A 45 14.28 -17.51 -2.18
C GLY A 45 14.69 -18.03 -0.81
N GLU A 46 13.88 -17.89 0.21
CA GLU A 46 14.16 -18.40 1.56
C GLU A 46 12.85 -18.98 2.12
N ASP A 47 12.78 -20.29 2.35
CA ASP A 47 11.66 -20.97 3.01
C ASP A 47 10.24 -20.62 2.51
N GLY A 48 10.07 -20.53 1.17
CA GLY A 48 8.82 -20.08 0.55
C GLY A 48 8.68 -18.55 0.43
N ILE A 49 9.63 -17.80 0.97
CA ILE A 49 9.66 -16.33 0.95
C ILE A 49 10.59 -15.86 -0.19
N MET A 50 10.19 -14.83 -0.91
CA MET A 50 11.04 -14.16 -1.88
C MET A 50 11.62 -12.90 -1.23
N VAL A 51 12.93 -12.87 -0.97
CA VAL A 51 13.63 -11.72 -0.37
C VAL A 51 14.26 -10.89 -1.49
N VAL A 52 13.93 -9.61 -1.55
CA VAL A 52 14.34 -8.69 -2.61
C VAL A 52 15.20 -7.57 -2.05
N ASP A 53 16.41 -7.38 -2.61
CA ASP A 53 17.27 -6.23 -2.33
C ASP A 53 16.75 -4.99 -3.05
N LEU A 54 15.61 -4.47 -2.58
CA LEU A 54 14.98 -3.30 -3.18
C LEU A 54 15.84 -2.03 -3.12
N PRO A 55 16.59 -1.75 -2.03
CA PRO A 55 17.52 -0.62 -2.02
C PRO A 55 18.55 -0.68 -3.15
N GLY A 56 19.09 -1.86 -3.45
CA GLY A 56 20.02 -2.07 -4.56
C GLY A 56 19.37 -1.80 -5.93
N ILE A 57 18.12 -2.22 -6.12
CA ILE A 57 17.36 -2.03 -7.36
C ILE A 57 17.07 -0.55 -7.63
N VAL A 58 16.75 0.25 -6.60
CA VAL A 58 16.36 1.67 -6.75
C VAL A 58 17.49 2.68 -6.51
N LYS A 59 18.70 2.22 -6.19
CA LYS A 59 19.84 3.06 -5.83
C LYS A 59 20.09 4.24 -6.78
N ASP A 60 19.92 4.00 -8.07
CA ASP A 60 20.22 4.95 -9.15
C ASP A 60 18.97 5.57 -9.78
N LYS A 61 17.81 5.34 -9.16
CA LYS A 61 16.50 5.88 -9.60
C LYS A 61 16.12 7.09 -8.73
N PRO A 62 15.34 8.05 -9.26
CA PRO A 62 14.82 9.19 -8.48
C PRO A 62 13.67 8.73 -7.57
N VAL A 63 13.98 7.82 -6.66
CA VAL A 63 13.08 7.24 -5.67
C VAL A 63 13.62 7.57 -4.29
N ASN A 64 12.82 8.21 -3.46
CA ASN A 64 13.27 8.69 -2.15
C ASN A 64 12.39 8.25 -0.98
N ASN A 65 11.30 7.53 -1.25
CA ASN A 65 10.42 6.97 -0.22
C ASN A 65 10.06 5.50 -0.52
N ILE A 66 9.63 4.78 0.52
CA ILE A 66 9.34 3.34 0.40
C ILE A 66 8.17 3.07 -0.53
N LEU A 67 7.11 3.88 -0.51
CA LEU A 67 5.93 3.64 -1.35
C LEU A 67 6.27 3.65 -2.85
N GLU A 68 7.10 4.61 -3.28
CA GLU A 68 7.58 4.64 -4.65
C GLU A 68 8.51 3.46 -4.96
N ALA A 69 9.37 3.09 -4.00
CA ALA A 69 10.29 1.97 -4.17
C ALA A 69 9.56 0.64 -4.39
N LEU A 70 8.47 0.37 -3.67
CA LEU A 70 7.70 -0.87 -3.80
C LEU A 70 7.23 -1.14 -5.24
N GLY A 71 7.02 -0.10 -6.05
CA GLY A 71 6.65 -0.25 -7.47
C GLY A 71 7.71 -0.91 -8.35
N TYR A 72 8.95 -1.07 -7.85
CA TYR A 72 10.06 -1.73 -8.57
C TYR A 72 10.27 -3.20 -8.17
N LEU A 73 9.43 -3.73 -7.27
CA LEU A 73 9.49 -5.14 -6.86
C LEU A 73 9.03 -6.08 -7.99
N PRO A 74 9.59 -7.30 -8.08
CA PRO A 74 9.07 -8.34 -8.96
C PRO A 74 7.59 -8.61 -8.72
N GLY A 75 6.78 -8.60 -9.79
CA GLY A 75 5.35 -8.88 -9.73
C GLY A 75 4.49 -7.77 -9.16
N VAL A 76 5.06 -6.70 -8.62
CA VAL A 76 4.27 -5.58 -8.08
C VAL A 76 3.75 -4.71 -9.22
N THR A 77 2.48 -4.34 -9.10
CA THR A 77 1.83 -3.31 -9.90
C THR A 77 1.53 -2.11 -9.00
N ASN A 78 1.85 -0.93 -9.47
CA ASN A 78 1.53 0.32 -8.77
C ASN A 78 0.57 1.14 -9.65
N ASN A 79 -0.70 1.16 -9.27
CA ASN A 79 -1.72 1.93 -9.96
C ASN A 79 -2.14 3.13 -9.08
N ASN A 80 -1.64 4.31 -9.42
CA ASN A 80 -1.90 5.57 -8.68
C ASN A 80 -1.63 5.47 -7.16
N GLY A 81 -0.56 4.77 -6.78
CA GLY A 81 -0.19 4.56 -5.38
C GLY A 81 -0.79 3.30 -4.74
N MET A 82 -1.76 2.65 -5.36
CA MET A 82 -2.25 1.35 -4.90
C MET A 82 -1.30 0.24 -5.33
N ILE A 83 -0.76 -0.46 -4.34
CA ILE A 83 0.17 -1.57 -4.52
C ILE A 83 -0.63 -2.86 -4.67
N GLY A 84 -0.48 -3.51 -5.82
CA GLY A 84 -0.97 -4.86 -6.10
C GLY A 84 0.20 -5.81 -6.33
N LEU A 85 -0.04 -7.10 -6.24
CA LEU A 85 0.95 -8.15 -6.48
C LEU A 85 0.38 -9.18 -7.45
N ALA A 86 1.02 -9.37 -8.60
CA ALA A 86 0.61 -10.38 -9.56
C ALA A 86 0.63 -11.78 -8.92
N GLY A 87 -0.48 -12.48 -8.98
CA GLY A 87 -0.64 -13.77 -8.32
C GLY A 87 -1.20 -13.70 -6.89
N ALA A 88 -1.48 -12.50 -6.37
CA ALA A 88 -2.18 -12.34 -5.11
C ALA A 88 -3.45 -11.51 -5.32
N SER A 89 -4.57 -11.98 -4.83
CA SER A 89 -5.87 -11.29 -4.97
C SER A 89 -5.96 -10.09 -4.06
N ASN A 90 -5.32 -10.17 -2.91
CA ASN A 90 -5.12 -9.07 -1.97
C ASN A 90 -3.70 -9.17 -1.39
N VAL A 91 -3.11 -8.05 -1.07
CA VAL A 91 -1.78 -7.98 -0.46
C VAL A 91 -1.82 -7.10 0.78
N THR A 92 -1.34 -7.66 1.88
CA THR A 92 -1.15 -6.91 3.12
C THR A 92 0.29 -6.44 3.20
N ILE A 93 0.51 -5.16 3.49
CA ILE A 93 1.86 -4.64 3.75
C ILE A 93 2.09 -4.62 5.25
N ILE A 94 3.18 -5.25 5.70
CA ILE A 94 3.60 -5.27 7.11
C ILE A 94 4.97 -4.61 7.26
N LEU A 95 5.29 -4.16 8.47
CA LEU A 95 6.54 -3.48 8.78
C LEU A 95 7.34 -4.30 9.80
N ASN A 96 8.57 -4.69 9.44
CA ASN A 96 9.46 -5.49 10.32
C ASN A 96 8.82 -6.77 10.85
N GLY A 97 7.97 -7.41 10.05
CA GLY A 97 7.26 -8.63 10.45
C GLY A 97 6.04 -8.38 11.35
N GLU A 98 5.63 -7.15 11.57
CA GLU A 98 4.49 -6.78 12.42
C GLU A 98 3.34 -6.24 11.55
N LEU A 99 2.14 -6.79 11.77
CA LEU A 99 0.92 -6.24 11.17
C LEU A 99 0.65 -4.85 11.77
N THR A 100 0.36 -3.91 10.90
CA THR A 100 -0.15 -2.59 11.32
C THR A 100 -1.66 -2.57 11.06
N ASP A 101 -2.47 -2.41 12.08
CA ASP A 101 -3.93 -2.28 11.93
C ASP A 101 -4.36 -0.91 11.35
N MET A 102 -3.47 -0.33 10.57
CA MET A 102 -3.65 0.96 9.93
C MET A 102 -4.61 0.86 8.73
N PRO A 103 -5.58 1.78 8.57
CA PRO A 103 -6.28 1.91 7.30
C PRO A 103 -5.27 2.06 6.14
N LEU A 104 -5.54 1.41 5.02
CA LEU A 104 -4.60 1.32 3.89
C LEU A 104 -4.10 2.70 3.43
N ARG A 105 -4.97 3.70 3.42
CA ARG A 105 -4.61 5.09 3.09
C ARG A 105 -3.55 5.65 4.05
N ASN A 106 -3.68 5.35 5.34
CA ASN A 106 -2.77 5.83 6.38
C ASN A 106 -1.42 5.11 6.28
N LEU A 107 -1.44 3.80 6.00
CA LEU A 107 -0.23 3.02 5.75
C LEU A 107 0.54 3.55 4.53
N TYR A 108 -0.15 3.83 3.44
CA TYR A 108 0.49 4.42 2.25
C TYR A 108 1.08 5.80 2.55
N GLN A 109 0.42 6.61 3.36
CA GLN A 109 0.98 7.90 3.80
C GLN A 109 2.24 7.71 4.66
N LEU A 110 2.26 6.72 5.56
CA LEU A 110 3.45 6.36 6.32
C LEU A 110 4.59 5.92 5.40
N LEU A 111 4.34 5.03 4.45
CA LEU A 111 5.35 4.55 3.49
C LEU A 111 5.87 5.69 2.59
N TYR A 112 5.00 6.61 2.20
CA TYR A 112 5.37 7.82 1.44
C TYR A 112 6.28 8.75 2.26
N THR A 113 6.06 8.86 3.56
CA THR A 113 6.90 9.66 4.44
C THR A 113 8.15 8.93 4.94
N THR A 114 8.20 7.59 4.83
CA THR A 114 9.37 6.81 5.25
C THR A 114 10.43 6.80 4.14
N PRO A 115 11.67 7.26 4.43
CA PRO A 115 12.76 7.29 3.47
C PRO A 115 13.18 5.91 2.98
N VAL A 116 13.51 5.80 1.69
CA VAL A 116 14.02 4.56 1.10
C VAL A 116 15.34 4.10 1.72
N ASP A 117 16.15 5.02 2.21
CA ASP A 117 17.43 4.72 2.89
C ASP A 117 17.26 3.92 4.18
N ARG A 118 16.08 3.96 4.79
CA ARG A 118 15.74 3.12 5.95
C ARG A 118 15.42 1.67 5.60
N LEU A 119 15.21 1.37 4.32
CA LEU A 119 14.89 0.04 3.86
C LEU A 119 16.13 -0.87 3.89
N LYS A 120 16.01 -2.06 4.47
CA LYS A 120 17.01 -3.12 4.43
C LYS A 120 16.77 -4.07 3.26
N ASP A 121 15.61 -4.74 3.28
CA ASP A 121 15.15 -5.69 2.26
C ASP A 121 13.61 -5.63 2.22
N VAL A 122 13.02 -6.23 1.20
CA VAL A 122 11.59 -6.49 1.15
C VAL A 122 11.36 -7.98 0.96
N GLU A 123 10.47 -8.54 1.78
CA GLU A 123 10.10 -9.94 1.69
C GLU A 123 8.70 -10.05 1.05
N ILE A 124 8.60 -10.77 -0.04
CA ILE A 124 7.34 -11.09 -0.69
C ILE A 124 6.95 -12.50 -0.30
N MET A 125 5.85 -12.61 0.44
CA MET A 125 5.25 -13.86 0.89
C MET A 125 3.91 -14.03 0.19
N TYR A 126 3.80 -14.91 -0.78
CA TYR A 126 2.51 -15.24 -1.41
C TYR A 126 1.60 -16.05 -0.48
N SER A 127 2.20 -16.76 0.47
CA SER A 127 1.54 -17.50 1.54
C SER A 127 2.26 -17.16 2.84
N ALA A 128 1.77 -16.19 3.57
CA ALA A 128 2.41 -15.72 4.79
C ALA A 128 2.26 -16.78 5.91
N PRO A 129 3.34 -17.18 6.57
CA PRO A 129 3.24 -18.01 7.78
C PRO A 129 2.34 -17.38 8.83
N ALA A 130 1.55 -18.20 9.53
CA ALA A 130 0.52 -17.71 10.47
C ALA A 130 1.09 -16.89 11.64
N LYS A 131 2.39 -17.03 11.95
CA LYS A 131 3.10 -16.22 12.94
C LYS A 131 3.11 -14.70 12.67
N TYR A 132 2.80 -14.28 11.46
CA TYR A 132 2.67 -12.86 11.11
C TYR A 132 1.27 -12.30 11.37
N HIS A 133 0.33 -13.13 11.87
CA HIS A 133 -1.06 -12.76 12.15
C HIS A 133 -1.83 -12.23 10.94
N VAL A 134 -1.35 -12.56 9.74
CA VAL A 134 -1.93 -12.17 8.45
C VAL A 134 -2.31 -13.42 7.67
N ASN A 135 -3.33 -13.33 6.84
CA ASN A 135 -3.73 -14.37 5.92
C ASN A 135 -3.48 -13.91 4.48
N GLY A 136 -3.11 -14.83 3.59
CA GLY A 136 -2.87 -14.52 2.18
C GLY A 136 -1.47 -13.97 1.90
N ALA A 137 -1.36 -13.11 0.89
CA ALA A 137 -0.08 -12.55 0.47
C ALA A 137 0.34 -11.34 1.30
N VAL A 138 1.64 -11.25 1.54
CA VAL A 138 2.25 -10.19 2.34
C VAL A 138 3.46 -9.60 1.64
N ILE A 139 3.60 -8.29 1.69
CA ILE A 139 4.84 -7.56 1.43
C ILE A 139 5.36 -7.07 2.78
N ASN A 140 6.41 -7.69 3.30
CA ASN A 140 7.06 -7.27 4.53
C ASN A 140 8.18 -6.27 4.20
N VAL A 141 8.00 -5.05 4.63
CA VAL A 141 8.99 -3.97 4.52
C VAL A 141 9.94 -4.08 5.72
N VAL A 142 11.13 -4.61 5.49
CA VAL A 142 12.14 -4.77 6.54
C VAL A 142 12.98 -3.49 6.60
N LEU A 143 12.84 -2.76 7.68
CA LEU A 143 13.62 -1.56 7.93
C LEU A 143 14.96 -1.90 8.58
N LYS A 144 15.99 -1.12 8.29
CA LYS A 144 17.31 -1.24 8.94
C LYS A 144 17.16 -1.00 10.43
N THR A 145 17.67 -1.93 11.21
CA THR A 145 17.87 -1.69 12.64
C THR A 145 19.05 -0.74 12.78
N PRO A 146 18.95 0.34 13.55
CA PRO A 146 20.09 1.19 13.82
C PRO A 146 21.21 0.33 14.42
N THR A 147 22.41 0.37 13.83
CA THR A 147 23.58 -0.20 14.48
C THR A 147 23.80 0.58 15.76
N PRO A 148 24.19 -0.08 16.89
CA PRO A 148 24.50 0.59 18.15
C PRO A 148 25.82 1.35 18.05
N LEU A 149 25.88 2.37 17.20
CA LEU A 149 26.82 3.44 17.29
C LEU A 149 26.12 4.48 18.15
N ASP A 150 26.60 4.71 19.36
CA ASP A 150 26.11 5.78 20.23
C ASP A 150 26.05 7.08 19.41
N GLY A 151 24.87 7.66 19.31
CA GLY A 151 24.71 8.94 18.64
C GLY A 151 23.40 9.12 17.87
N LEU A 152 23.22 10.34 17.40
CA LEU A 152 22.11 10.78 16.60
C LEU A 152 22.45 10.76 15.11
N GLN A 153 21.61 10.14 14.29
CA GLN A 153 21.68 10.19 12.83
C GLN A 153 20.30 10.46 12.25
N GLY A 154 20.26 11.06 11.06
CA GLY A 154 18.95 11.32 10.46
C GLY A 154 19.02 12.05 9.13
N GLN A 155 17.81 12.38 8.63
CA GLN A 155 17.65 13.16 7.42
C GLN A 155 16.42 14.08 7.49
N VAL A 156 16.50 15.16 6.70
CA VAL A 156 15.38 16.05 6.40
C VAL A 156 15.11 15.98 4.91
N ARG A 157 13.84 15.79 4.55
CA ARG A 157 13.35 15.82 3.17
C ARG A 157 12.35 16.94 3.01
N VAL A 158 12.47 17.74 1.97
CA VAL A 158 11.51 18.76 1.56
C VAL A 158 11.10 18.48 0.13
N GLY A 159 9.81 18.43 -0.14
CA GLY A 159 9.27 18.12 -1.45
C GLY A 159 8.22 19.13 -1.91
N TYR A 160 8.23 19.41 -3.20
CA TYR A 160 7.18 20.15 -3.90
C TYR A 160 6.69 19.33 -5.08
N ASN A 161 5.37 19.23 -5.23
CA ASN A 161 4.72 18.54 -6.34
C ASN A 161 3.77 19.50 -7.05
N GLN A 162 4.01 19.77 -8.33
CA GLN A 162 3.16 20.57 -9.19
C GLN A 162 2.39 19.64 -10.14
N ALA A 163 1.10 19.49 -9.88
CA ALA A 163 0.14 18.89 -10.81
C ALA A 163 -0.81 20.01 -11.34
N HIS A 164 -2.13 19.82 -11.29
CA HIS A 164 -3.07 20.92 -11.52
C HIS A 164 -2.91 21.99 -10.42
N TYR A 165 -2.72 21.54 -9.18
CA TYR A 165 -2.38 22.40 -8.03
C TYR A 165 -1.04 21.99 -7.42
N GLY A 166 -0.37 22.95 -6.75
CA GLY A 166 0.83 22.70 -5.98
C GLY A 166 0.52 22.01 -4.64
N SER A 167 1.34 21.01 -4.29
CA SER A 167 1.36 20.35 -2.99
C SER A 167 2.79 20.34 -2.46
N TYR A 168 2.98 20.39 -1.15
CA TYR A 168 4.31 20.40 -0.54
C TYR A 168 4.32 19.64 0.77
N GLY A 169 5.50 19.19 1.15
CA GLY A 169 5.67 18.47 2.40
C GLY A 169 7.11 18.46 2.88
N THR A 170 7.25 18.18 4.16
CA THR A 170 8.54 17.96 4.80
C THR A 170 8.50 16.69 5.64
N VAL A 171 9.62 16.00 5.72
CA VAL A 171 9.80 14.81 6.55
C VAL A 171 11.10 14.95 7.32
N LEU A 172 11.02 14.70 8.62
CA LEU A 172 12.16 14.51 9.52
C LEU A 172 12.21 13.02 9.91
N SER A 173 13.32 12.36 9.63
CA SER A 173 13.61 11.03 10.14
C SER A 173 14.87 11.09 10.98
N ALA A 174 14.81 10.57 12.21
CA ALA A 174 15.93 10.56 13.14
C ALA A 174 15.95 9.23 13.93
N THR A 175 17.14 8.73 14.17
CA THR A 175 17.40 7.59 15.04
C THR A 175 18.46 7.99 16.05
N TYR A 176 18.22 7.71 17.32
CA TYR A 176 19.17 7.92 18.41
C TYR A 176 19.40 6.60 19.11
N ALA A 177 20.64 6.16 19.15
CA ALA A 177 21.06 4.95 19.88
C ALA A 177 21.98 5.30 21.02
N ILE A 178 21.77 4.71 22.20
CA ILE A 178 22.61 4.83 23.38
C ILE A 178 22.56 3.52 24.17
N LYS A 179 23.71 2.81 24.26
CA LYS A 179 23.81 1.49 24.92
C LYS A 179 22.72 0.53 24.35
N ASP A 180 21.87 0.01 25.22
CA ASP A 180 20.79 -0.94 24.87
C ASP A 180 19.50 -0.25 24.40
N TRP A 181 19.45 1.09 24.38
CA TRP A 181 18.28 1.85 23.96
C TRP A 181 18.42 2.32 22.53
N THR A 182 17.33 2.20 21.78
CA THR A 182 17.18 2.80 20.45
C THR A 182 15.88 3.55 20.37
N PHE A 183 15.94 4.78 19.88
CA PHE A 183 14.78 5.64 19.65
C PHE A 183 14.70 5.98 18.16
N ASP A 184 13.56 5.73 17.55
CA ASP A 184 13.27 6.08 16.17
C ASP A 184 12.13 7.11 16.11
N LEU A 185 12.30 8.12 15.28
CA LEU A 185 11.27 9.10 14.97
C LEU A 185 11.20 9.31 13.46
N ASN A 186 9.99 9.24 12.90
CA ASN A 186 9.69 9.69 11.55
C ASN A 186 8.47 10.60 11.63
N TYR A 187 8.65 11.88 11.36
CA TYR A 187 7.59 12.88 11.35
C TYR A 187 7.43 13.47 9.96
N GLY A 188 6.22 13.40 9.42
CA GLY A 188 5.88 13.95 8.10
C GLY A 188 4.75 14.95 8.19
N LEU A 189 4.94 16.12 7.58
CA LEU A 189 3.91 17.13 7.38
C LEU A 189 3.70 17.34 5.88
N THR A 190 2.46 17.19 5.40
CA THR A 190 2.14 17.38 3.99
C THR A 190 0.90 18.27 3.84
N ARG A 191 0.97 19.23 2.93
CA ARG A 191 -0.16 19.98 2.41
C ARG A 191 -0.49 19.43 1.03
N SER A 192 -1.67 18.85 0.88
CA SER A 192 -2.14 18.32 -0.41
C SER A 192 -3.28 19.15 -0.95
N LYS A 193 -3.26 19.40 -2.26
CA LYS A 193 -4.40 19.93 -3.00
C LYS A 193 -4.65 19.04 -4.20
N SER A 194 -5.87 18.53 -4.34
CA SER A 194 -6.27 17.59 -5.38
C SER A 194 -7.25 18.24 -6.35
N TRP A 195 -7.28 17.69 -7.55
CA TRP A 195 -8.24 18.03 -8.60
C TRP A 195 -8.55 16.77 -9.39
N SER A 196 -9.81 16.57 -9.75
CA SER A 196 -10.22 15.57 -10.73
C SER A 196 -11.37 16.12 -11.55
N ARG A 197 -11.55 15.57 -12.77
CA ARG A 197 -12.69 15.81 -13.63
C ARG A 197 -13.27 14.50 -14.09
N GLU A 198 -14.57 14.35 -13.97
CA GLU A 198 -15.33 13.18 -14.35
C GLU A 198 -16.39 13.60 -15.35
N GLU A 199 -16.31 13.04 -16.56
CA GLU A 199 -17.29 13.22 -17.63
C GLU A 199 -18.11 11.93 -17.74
N THR A 200 -19.41 12.00 -17.54
CA THR A 200 -20.32 10.84 -17.59
C THR A 200 -21.36 10.99 -18.67
N TRP A 201 -21.70 9.87 -19.30
CA TRP A 201 -22.77 9.72 -20.28
C TRP A 201 -23.59 8.52 -19.89
N SER A 202 -24.87 8.73 -19.60
CA SER A 202 -25.79 7.70 -19.15
C SER A 202 -27.02 7.72 -20.06
N ASN A 203 -27.15 6.74 -20.93
CA ASN A 203 -28.35 6.58 -21.77
C ASN A 203 -29.33 5.62 -21.08
N HIS A 204 -30.00 6.14 -20.04
CA HIS A 204 -30.78 5.37 -19.07
C HIS A 204 -32.13 4.91 -19.66
N LEU A 205 -32.39 3.61 -19.59
CA LEU A 205 -33.67 3.02 -19.97
C LEU A 205 -34.57 2.92 -18.73
N TYR A 206 -35.61 3.74 -18.67
CA TYR A 206 -36.62 3.75 -17.61
C TYR A 206 -38.01 3.92 -18.19
N ASP A 207 -38.99 3.15 -17.75
CA ASP A 207 -40.38 3.15 -18.20
C ASP A 207 -40.50 3.08 -19.74
N GLY A 208 -39.73 2.19 -20.37
CA GLY A 208 -39.71 2.01 -21.82
C GLY A 208 -39.09 3.16 -22.63
N LYS A 209 -38.64 4.23 -21.97
CA LYS A 209 -38.03 5.41 -22.59
C LYS A 209 -36.55 5.49 -22.27
N ARG A 210 -35.70 5.83 -23.25
CA ARG A 210 -34.30 6.17 -23.04
C ARG A 210 -34.14 7.67 -22.82
N THR A 211 -33.44 8.00 -21.75
CA THR A 211 -33.10 9.38 -21.38
C THR A 211 -31.60 9.52 -21.34
N MET A 212 -31.06 10.44 -22.16
CA MET A 212 -29.63 10.76 -22.12
C MET A 212 -29.36 11.76 -20.99
N ILE A 213 -28.48 11.38 -20.11
CA ILE A 213 -27.98 12.19 -18.96
C ILE A 213 -26.51 12.34 -19.12
N GLU A 214 -26.08 13.57 -19.28
CA GLU A 214 -24.66 13.95 -19.34
C GLU A 214 -24.30 14.80 -18.13
N ASP A 215 -23.14 14.58 -17.57
CA ASP A 215 -22.62 15.35 -16.45
C ASP A 215 -21.11 15.55 -16.55
N ASP A 216 -20.63 16.76 -16.27
CA ASP A 216 -19.22 17.14 -16.15
C ASP A 216 -18.96 17.62 -14.74
N MET A 217 -18.42 16.74 -13.92
CA MET A 217 -18.11 17.02 -12.53
C MET A 217 -16.65 17.32 -12.32
N ARG A 218 -16.33 18.40 -11.62
CA ARG A 218 -15.00 18.78 -11.18
C ARG A 218 -14.94 18.72 -9.67
N ARG A 219 -13.95 18.01 -9.14
CA ARG A 219 -13.71 17.95 -7.70
C ARG A 219 -12.39 18.63 -7.36
N ILE A 220 -12.43 19.46 -6.33
CA ILE A 220 -11.26 20.14 -5.77
C ILE A 220 -11.19 19.79 -4.29
N GLY A 221 -10.09 19.17 -3.88
CA GLY A 221 -9.86 18.80 -2.49
C GLY A 221 -8.63 19.48 -1.91
N GLN A 222 -8.59 19.63 -0.60
CA GLN A 222 -7.39 20.05 0.14
C GLN A 222 -7.35 19.43 1.51
N ASN A 223 -6.15 19.21 2.04
CA ASN A 223 -5.95 18.78 3.42
C ASN A 223 -4.52 19.05 3.91
N TRP A 224 -4.35 19.04 5.23
CA TRP A 224 -3.07 18.89 5.90
C TRP A 224 -3.00 17.51 6.54
N ASN A 225 -1.90 16.80 6.32
CA ASN A 225 -1.63 15.51 6.96
C ASN A 225 -0.37 15.62 7.82
N ASN A 226 -0.49 15.22 9.08
CA ASN A 226 0.62 14.98 9.98
C ASN A 226 0.72 13.48 10.20
N THR A 227 1.90 12.91 9.99
CA THR A 227 2.19 11.49 10.26
C THR A 227 3.32 11.39 11.26
N ILE A 228 3.16 10.55 12.25
CA ILE A 228 4.15 10.30 13.29
C ILE A 228 4.34 8.80 13.42
N PHE A 229 5.56 8.35 13.24
CA PHE A 229 6.00 7.04 13.69
C PHE A 229 7.10 7.26 14.73
N ALA A 230 6.90 6.73 15.93
CA ALA A 230 7.89 6.76 16.99
C ALA A 230 8.04 5.37 17.57
N SER A 231 9.27 4.92 17.79
CA SER A 231 9.51 3.68 18.51
C SER A 231 10.66 3.82 19.50
N SER A 232 10.53 3.09 20.61
CA SER A 232 11.59 2.91 21.60
C SER A 232 11.78 1.44 21.81
N SER A 233 13.03 0.97 21.71
CA SER A 233 13.37 -0.41 22.01
C SER A 233 14.48 -0.46 23.06
N TRP A 234 14.29 -1.35 24.02
CA TRP A 234 15.25 -1.67 25.07
C TRP A 234 15.38 -3.19 25.16
N LYS A 235 16.55 -3.71 24.75
CA LYS A 235 16.78 -5.16 24.67
C LYS A 235 15.66 -5.85 23.88
N THR A 236 14.80 -6.60 24.56
CA THR A 236 13.70 -7.39 23.96
C THR A 236 12.32 -6.76 24.11
N ILE A 237 12.25 -5.55 24.68
CA ILE A 237 11.01 -4.77 24.81
C ILE A 237 10.98 -3.70 23.72
N LYS A 238 9.85 -3.57 23.03
CA LYS A 238 9.65 -2.56 22.01
C LYS A 238 8.29 -1.89 22.22
N LEU A 239 8.31 -0.57 22.30
CA LEU A 239 7.12 0.28 22.29
C LEU A 239 7.06 1.05 20.96
N THR A 240 5.93 1.03 20.30
CA THR A 240 5.74 1.72 19.02
C THR A 240 4.48 2.57 19.08
N TYR A 241 4.57 3.78 18.55
CA TYR A 241 3.43 4.66 18.33
C TYR A 241 3.35 5.02 16.84
N ASN A 242 2.15 4.83 16.27
CA ASN A 242 1.81 5.26 14.93
C ASN A 242 0.65 6.26 15.03
N GLY A 243 0.83 7.45 14.48
CA GLY A 243 -0.22 8.48 14.52
C GLY A 243 -0.37 9.16 13.15
N GLN A 244 -1.62 9.46 12.82
CA GLN A 244 -1.94 10.36 11.70
C GLN A 244 -3.07 11.29 12.10
N ILE A 245 -2.88 12.56 11.82
CA ILE A 245 -3.89 13.59 12.02
C ILE A 245 -4.07 14.32 10.71
N THR A 246 -5.28 14.26 10.17
CA THR A 246 -5.68 15.03 8.98
C THR A 246 -6.53 16.21 9.41
N SER A 247 -6.16 17.41 9.01
CA SER A 247 -6.86 18.65 9.34
C SER A 247 -7.13 19.49 8.07
N ASP A 248 -8.04 20.47 8.17
CA ASP A 248 -8.46 21.36 7.07
C ASP A 248 -8.82 20.57 5.79
N SER A 249 -9.48 19.42 5.96
CA SER A 249 -9.92 18.61 4.82
C SER A 249 -11.25 19.14 4.32
N LYS A 250 -11.23 19.59 3.08
CA LYS A 250 -12.40 20.10 2.36
C LYS A 250 -12.39 19.54 0.96
N SER A 251 -13.57 19.22 0.44
CA SER A 251 -13.76 18.84 -0.95
C SER A 251 -14.97 19.57 -1.52
N LEU A 252 -14.78 20.17 -2.69
CA LEU A 252 -15.82 20.87 -3.46
C LEU A 252 -15.99 20.11 -4.78
N GLY A 253 -17.18 19.59 -5.02
CA GLY A 253 -17.64 19.05 -6.30
C GLY A 253 -18.52 20.06 -6.99
N LEU A 254 -18.19 20.40 -8.23
CA LEU A 254 -18.99 21.24 -9.12
C LEU A 254 -19.39 20.40 -10.32
N SER A 255 -20.66 20.18 -10.52
CA SER A 255 -21.23 19.35 -11.57
C SER A 255 -22.13 20.23 -12.46
N SER A 256 -22.06 20.02 -13.76
CA SER A 256 -22.87 20.72 -14.76
C SER A 256 -23.26 19.75 -15.88
N GLY A 257 -24.56 19.66 -16.15
CA GLY A 257 -25.04 18.72 -17.16
C GLY A 257 -26.50 18.83 -17.46
N THR A 258 -27.06 17.78 -18.04
CA THR A 258 -28.45 17.70 -18.50
C THR A 258 -29.46 18.00 -17.39
N LEU A 259 -29.15 17.67 -16.14
CA LEU A 259 -30.03 17.83 -14.99
C LEU A 259 -29.88 19.17 -14.27
N GLY A 260 -28.96 20.05 -14.70
CA GLY A 260 -28.65 21.34 -14.09
C GLY A 260 -27.24 21.39 -13.48
N ASN A 261 -27.04 22.41 -12.65
CA ASN A 261 -25.74 22.59 -11.98
C ASN A 261 -25.84 22.21 -10.50
N TYR A 262 -24.88 21.42 -10.03
CA TYR A 262 -24.82 20.99 -8.64
C TYR A 262 -23.54 21.43 -7.99
N THR A 263 -23.65 21.79 -6.70
CA THR A 263 -22.52 22.04 -5.82
C THR A 263 -22.59 21.05 -4.66
N ASN A 264 -21.58 20.20 -4.55
CA ASN A 264 -21.46 19.19 -3.50
C ASN A 264 -20.22 19.51 -2.64
N THR A 265 -20.44 19.78 -1.36
CA THR A 265 -19.37 20.12 -0.43
C THR A 265 -19.21 19.03 0.62
N TYR A 266 -17.97 18.64 0.87
CA TYR A 266 -17.60 17.79 1.99
C TYR A 266 -16.62 18.55 2.87
N ASN A 267 -17.02 18.78 4.12
CA ASN A 267 -16.21 19.48 5.09
C ASN A 267 -15.91 18.59 6.28
N MET A 268 -14.70 18.64 6.76
CA MET A 268 -14.31 18.06 8.02
C MET A 268 -14.84 18.92 9.16
N LEU A 269 -15.57 18.33 10.11
CA LEU A 269 -16.08 19.00 11.31
C LEU A 269 -15.10 18.93 12.48
N SER A 270 -14.31 17.85 12.55
CA SER A 270 -13.19 17.69 13.49
C SER A 270 -12.01 17.02 12.79
N PRO A 271 -10.75 17.23 13.24
CA PRO A 271 -9.61 16.53 12.66
C PRO A 271 -9.81 15.01 12.67
N VAL A 272 -9.55 14.36 11.51
CA VAL A 272 -9.53 12.90 11.44
C VAL A 272 -8.28 12.41 12.13
N GLY A 273 -8.47 11.58 13.15
CA GLY A 273 -7.40 11.01 13.95
C GLY A 273 -7.27 9.51 13.77
N TYR A 274 -6.04 9.03 13.62
CA TYR A 274 -5.66 7.64 13.74
C TYR A 274 -4.51 7.56 14.75
N HIS A 275 -4.65 6.73 15.76
CA HIS A 275 -3.65 6.51 16.80
C HIS A 275 -3.55 5.02 17.10
N ASN A 276 -2.33 4.48 17.05
CA ASN A 276 -2.05 3.11 17.44
C ASN A 276 -0.83 3.09 18.36
N VAL A 277 -0.95 2.42 19.49
CA VAL A 277 0.12 2.17 20.45
C VAL A 277 0.29 0.67 20.59
N ALA A 278 1.51 0.17 20.32
CA ALA A 278 1.82 -1.25 20.39
C ALA A 278 2.98 -1.50 21.37
N LEU A 279 2.85 -2.54 22.17
CA LEU A 279 3.88 -3.04 23.08
C LEU A 279 4.18 -4.50 22.74
N ARG A 280 5.49 -4.84 22.64
CA ARG A 280 5.97 -6.19 22.39
C ARG A 280 7.09 -6.53 23.34
N TYR A 281 7.04 -7.74 23.88
CA TYR A 281 8.11 -8.36 24.68
C TYR A 281 8.47 -9.71 24.10
N THR A 282 9.75 -9.97 23.87
CA THR A 282 10.27 -11.29 23.42
C THR A 282 11.15 -11.87 24.53
N ALA A 283 10.70 -12.97 25.10
CA ALA A 283 11.41 -13.69 26.16
C ALA A 283 12.62 -14.46 25.60
N PRO A 284 13.68 -14.69 26.40
CA PRO A 284 14.87 -15.43 25.95
C PRO A 284 14.59 -16.86 25.45
N PHE A 285 13.50 -17.49 25.90
CA PHE A 285 13.09 -18.83 25.50
C PHE A 285 12.19 -18.86 24.25
N GLY A 286 12.12 -17.76 23.50
CA GLY A 286 11.41 -17.67 22.21
C GLY A 286 9.92 -17.37 22.28
N MET A 287 9.37 -17.08 23.48
CA MET A 287 7.97 -16.60 23.61
C MET A 287 7.91 -15.10 23.31
N THR A 288 6.96 -14.71 22.50
CA THR A 288 6.62 -13.30 22.25
C THR A 288 5.21 -13.02 22.78
N VAL A 289 5.08 -11.98 23.58
CA VAL A 289 3.80 -11.44 24.04
C VAL A 289 3.70 -10.02 23.50
N GLY A 290 2.59 -9.71 22.88
CA GLY A 290 2.37 -8.37 22.34
C GLY A 290 0.90 -7.99 22.39
N GLY A 291 0.68 -6.71 22.18
CA GLY A 291 -0.65 -6.17 22.02
C GLY A 291 -0.60 -4.73 21.56
N ASP A 292 -1.69 -4.29 21.00
CA ASP A 292 -1.86 -2.92 20.55
C ASP A 292 -3.29 -2.42 20.81
N TYR A 293 -3.38 -1.09 20.90
CA TYR A 293 -4.63 -0.37 20.94
C TYR A 293 -4.66 0.62 19.79
N THR A 294 -5.74 0.60 19.04
CA THR A 294 -5.99 1.52 17.92
C THR A 294 -7.25 2.32 18.16
N ARG A 295 -7.17 3.62 17.97
CA ARG A 295 -8.31 4.53 17.91
C ARG A 295 -8.34 5.26 16.58
N TYR A 296 -9.48 5.24 15.91
CA TYR A 296 -9.80 6.02 14.72
C TYR A 296 -11.02 6.89 14.99
N SER A 297 -10.98 8.14 14.54
CA SER A 297 -12.12 9.04 14.62
C SER A 297 -12.23 9.90 13.37
N GLU A 298 -13.42 10.04 12.83
CA GLU A 298 -13.75 10.88 11.67
C GLU A 298 -15.12 11.53 11.89
N ASN A 299 -15.24 12.82 11.60
CA ASN A 299 -16.51 13.54 11.60
C ASN A 299 -16.53 14.50 10.39
N ARG A 300 -17.49 14.32 9.49
CA ARG A 300 -17.62 15.06 8.25
C ARG A 300 -19.05 15.44 7.97
N SER A 301 -19.23 16.58 7.31
CA SER A 301 -20.54 16.97 6.71
C SER A 301 -20.47 16.89 5.20
N GLN A 302 -21.61 16.55 4.62
CA GLN A 302 -21.90 16.71 3.19
C GLN A 302 -23.05 17.70 3.03
N SER A 303 -22.99 18.56 2.02
CA SER A 303 -24.10 19.42 1.61
C SER A 303 -24.16 19.45 0.08
N LEU A 304 -25.35 19.19 -0.44
CA LEU A 304 -25.64 19.19 -1.88
C LEU A 304 -26.64 20.31 -2.22
N PHE A 305 -26.29 21.12 -3.19
CA PHE A 305 -27.12 22.18 -3.73
C PHE A 305 -27.37 21.94 -5.23
N LYS A 306 -28.56 22.26 -5.71
CA LYS A 306 -28.86 22.43 -7.13
C LYS A 306 -29.10 23.92 -7.38
N GLU A 307 -28.25 24.53 -8.21
CA GLU A 307 -28.16 25.98 -8.33
C GLU A 307 -27.97 26.61 -6.92
N THR A 308 -29.02 27.23 -6.38
CA THR A 308 -29.05 27.81 -5.03
C THR A 308 -29.84 26.97 -4.02
N ASP A 309 -30.59 25.98 -4.48
CA ASP A 309 -31.54 25.22 -3.66
C ASP A 309 -30.77 24.11 -2.91
N TYR A 310 -30.92 24.12 -1.60
CA TYR A 310 -30.37 23.06 -0.74
C TYR A 310 -31.19 21.79 -0.85
N LEU A 311 -30.59 20.70 -1.35
CA LEU A 311 -31.28 19.45 -1.62
C LEU A 311 -31.04 18.39 -0.58
N PHE A 312 -29.83 18.32 -0.04
CA PHE A 312 -29.41 17.23 0.84
C PHE A 312 -28.30 17.67 1.77
N GLY A 313 -28.34 17.20 3.00
CA GLY A 313 -27.26 17.31 3.94
C GLY A 313 -27.13 16.08 4.82
N ALA A 314 -25.92 15.77 5.20
CA ALA A 314 -25.62 14.70 6.14
C ALA A 314 -24.39 15.02 6.96
N GLU A 315 -24.43 14.68 8.25
CA GLU A 315 -23.28 14.61 9.13
C GLU A 315 -22.94 13.14 9.39
N ASN A 316 -21.70 12.77 9.03
CA ASN A 316 -21.19 11.40 9.17
C ASN A 316 -20.14 11.36 10.26
N ARG A 317 -20.32 10.51 11.26
CA ARG A 317 -19.38 10.26 12.34
C ARG A 317 -19.02 8.79 12.35
N GLN A 318 -17.72 8.50 12.46
CA GLN A 318 -17.21 7.17 12.70
C GLN A 318 -16.13 7.20 13.78
N GLU A 319 -16.26 6.34 14.78
CA GLU A 319 -15.28 6.10 15.82
C GLU A 319 -15.04 4.60 15.95
N ILE A 320 -13.77 4.20 15.87
CA ILE A 320 -13.36 2.81 16.00
C ILE A 320 -12.34 2.70 17.11
N ASP A 321 -12.63 1.85 18.08
CA ASP A 321 -11.70 1.43 19.13
C ASP A 321 -11.40 -0.06 18.94
N ARG A 322 -10.11 -0.43 18.85
CA ARG A 322 -9.67 -1.82 18.66
C ARG A 322 -8.58 -2.18 19.65
N TRP A 323 -8.75 -3.33 20.26
CA TRP A 323 -7.75 -4.00 21.10
C TRP A 323 -7.29 -5.27 20.42
N HIS A 324 -5.99 -5.50 20.37
CA HIS A 324 -5.38 -6.72 19.87
C HIS A 324 -4.35 -7.20 20.88
N VAL A 325 -4.40 -8.48 21.25
CA VAL A 325 -3.42 -9.14 22.11
C VAL A 325 -3.06 -10.48 21.51
N TYR A 326 -1.78 -10.88 21.63
CA TYR A 326 -1.31 -12.15 21.10
C TYR A 326 -0.16 -12.72 21.93
N ILE A 327 -0.03 -14.06 21.85
CA ILE A 327 1.07 -14.82 22.43
C ILE A 327 1.55 -15.80 21.37
N ASP A 328 2.85 -15.74 21.06
CA ASP A 328 3.52 -16.59 20.09
C ASP A 328 4.64 -17.36 20.76
N GLN A 329 4.83 -18.59 20.35
CA GLN A 329 5.94 -19.44 20.79
C GLN A 329 6.61 -20.10 19.61
N GLN A 330 7.95 -20.13 19.65
CA GLN A 330 8.76 -20.82 18.67
C GLN A 330 9.65 -21.84 19.37
N HIS A 331 9.66 -23.07 18.87
CA HIS A 331 10.58 -24.13 19.30
C HIS A 331 11.38 -24.69 18.15
N GLN A 332 12.64 -24.99 18.42
CA GLN A 332 13.52 -25.67 17.48
C GLN A 332 13.73 -27.12 17.92
N PHE A 333 13.32 -28.07 17.07
CA PHE A 333 13.53 -29.50 17.29
C PHE A 333 14.41 -30.08 16.17
N GLY A 334 15.72 -30.09 16.39
CA GLY A 334 16.69 -30.42 15.35
C GLY A 334 16.56 -29.50 14.15
N LYS A 335 16.22 -30.04 12.97
CA LYS A 335 15.98 -29.27 11.74
C LYS A 335 14.52 -28.79 11.58
N TRP A 336 13.66 -29.10 12.52
CA TRP A 336 12.26 -28.63 12.53
C TRP A 336 12.12 -27.39 13.37
N GLN A 337 11.43 -26.41 12.86
CA GLN A 337 10.97 -25.25 13.61
C GLN A 337 9.44 -25.32 13.73
N LEU A 338 8.95 -25.35 14.95
CA LEU A 338 7.53 -25.31 15.28
C LEU A 338 7.17 -23.93 15.79
N ASN A 339 6.14 -23.31 15.19
CA ASN A 339 5.57 -22.03 15.61
C ASN A 339 4.11 -22.26 15.96
N TYR A 340 3.66 -21.71 17.09
CA TYR A 340 2.26 -21.76 17.47
C TYR A 340 1.91 -20.57 18.34
N GLY A 341 0.65 -20.18 18.35
CA GLY A 341 0.22 -19.03 19.10
C GLY A 341 -1.28 -18.85 19.08
N MET A 342 -1.69 -17.82 19.78
CA MET A 342 -3.07 -17.35 19.84
C MET A 342 -3.14 -15.86 19.73
N GLU A 343 -4.24 -15.37 19.17
CA GLU A 343 -4.56 -13.95 19.12
C GLU A 343 -6.03 -13.72 19.46
N TYR A 344 -6.29 -12.56 20.04
CA TYR A 344 -7.65 -12.07 20.25
C TYR A 344 -7.72 -10.60 19.86
N LYS A 345 -8.72 -10.28 19.04
CA LYS A 345 -9.03 -8.91 18.59
C LYS A 345 -10.46 -8.58 19.00
N HIS A 346 -10.62 -7.43 19.62
CA HIS A 346 -11.93 -6.82 19.90
C HIS A 346 -11.99 -5.47 19.23
N SER A 347 -13.04 -5.22 18.44
CA SER A 347 -13.27 -3.95 17.77
C SER A 347 -14.66 -3.45 18.10
N LYS A 348 -14.76 -2.16 18.41
CA LYS A 348 -16.02 -1.44 18.56
C LYS A 348 -16.05 -0.33 17.51
N ASP A 349 -16.94 -0.44 16.54
CA ASP A 349 -17.26 0.63 15.57
C ASP A 349 -18.56 1.31 16.02
N HIS A 350 -18.51 2.63 16.15
CA HIS A 350 -19.67 3.48 16.35
C HIS A 350 -19.78 4.42 15.15
N SER A 351 -20.78 4.20 14.34
CA SER A 351 -20.99 4.91 13.09
C SER A 351 -22.39 5.50 13.05
N SER A 352 -22.49 6.80 12.78
CA SER A 352 -23.79 7.49 12.67
C SER A 352 -23.83 8.40 11.45
N GLN A 353 -25.02 8.57 10.91
CA GLN A 353 -25.33 9.54 9.86
C GLN A 353 -26.62 10.25 10.21
N LEU A 354 -26.53 11.56 10.43
CA LEU A 354 -27.67 12.45 10.68
C LEU A 354 -27.98 13.21 9.40
N TYR A 355 -29.21 13.13 8.95
CA TYR A 355 -29.65 13.77 7.72
C TYR A 355 -30.34 15.11 7.97
N SER A 356 -30.13 16.05 7.07
CA SER A 356 -30.92 17.27 6.94
C SER A 356 -31.51 17.35 5.54
N LEU A 357 -32.81 17.59 5.41
CA LEU A 357 -33.54 17.56 4.14
C LEU A 357 -33.37 16.22 3.38
N SER A 358 -33.78 15.12 3.99
CA SER A 358 -33.80 13.80 3.36
C SER A 358 -34.94 12.99 3.94
N ASP A 359 -35.60 12.16 3.11
CA ASP A 359 -36.60 11.17 3.54
C ASP A 359 -35.93 9.94 4.19
N ASN A 360 -34.59 9.84 4.14
CA ASN A 360 -33.88 8.75 4.79
C ASN A 360 -33.89 8.93 6.31
N PRO A 361 -34.16 7.86 7.10
CA PRO A 361 -34.06 7.91 8.54
C PRO A 361 -32.60 8.08 8.98
N ASP A 362 -32.42 8.83 10.06
CA ASP A 362 -31.12 8.90 10.71
C ASP A 362 -30.60 7.51 11.08
N PHE A 363 -29.32 7.34 10.96
CA PHE A 363 -28.66 6.09 11.24
C PHE A 363 -27.69 6.24 12.41
N ASP A 364 -27.80 5.34 13.40
CA ASP A 364 -26.86 5.21 14.51
C ASP A 364 -26.65 3.73 14.79
N ASN A 365 -25.42 3.25 14.61
CA ASN A 365 -25.11 1.84 14.75
C ASN A 365 -23.81 1.62 15.52
N ILE A 366 -23.88 0.69 16.48
CA ILE A 366 -22.69 0.18 17.18
C ILE A 366 -22.50 -1.27 16.75
N LEU A 367 -21.34 -1.54 16.18
CA LEU A 367 -20.90 -2.88 15.80
C LEU A 367 -19.71 -3.30 16.66
N ASN A 368 -19.93 -4.32 17.49
CA ASN A 368 -18.84 -4.99 18.20
C ASN A 368 -18.44 -6.25 17.43
N GLU A 369 -17.15 -6.45 17.26
CA GLU A 369 -16.58 -7.61 16.59
C GLU A 369 -15.53 -8.26 17.47
N ASP A 370 -15.59 -9.58 17.58
CA ASP A 370 -14.66 -10.42 18.31
C ASP A 370 -14.02 -11.42 17.36
N VAL A 371 -12.69 -11.46 17.33
CA VAL A 371 -11.92 -12.45 16.55
C VAL A 371 -10.96 -13.16 17.47
N ALA A 372 -11.17 -14.45 17.69
CA ALA A 372 -10.26 -15.30 18.41
C ALA A 372 -9.61 -16.31 17.45
N SER A 373 -8.29 -16.43 17.46
CA SER A 373 -7.58 -17.33 16.57
C SER A 373 -6.54 -18.15 17.32
N LEU A 374 -6.39 -19.39 16.86
CA LEU A 374 -5.29 -20.28 17.23
C LEU A 374 -4.56 -20.69 15.96
N TYR A 375 -3.23 -20.71 15.99
CA TYR A 375 -2.47 -21.19 14.85
C TYR A 375 -1.36 -22.15 15.26
N VAL A 376 -0.99 -23.01 14.33
CA VAL A 376 0.19 -23.84 14.37
C VAL A 376 0.86 -23.85 13.00
N GLY A 377 2.18 -23.79 12.99
CA GLY A 377 2.97 -23.85 11.76
C GLY A 377 4.27 -24.60 12.01
N THR A 378 4.78 -25.19 10.97
CA THR A 378 6.07 -25.86 10.98
C THR A 378 6.88 -25.53 9.74
N GLN A 379 8.19 -25.44 9.90
CA GLN A 379 9.15 -25.15 8.86
C GLN A 379 10.29 -26.15 8.96
N ARG A 380 10.79 -26.60 7.79
CA ARG A 380 11.96 -27.48 7.71
C ARG A 380 12.71 -27.25 6.40
N SER A 381 14.04 -27.25 6.51
CA SER A 381 14.97 -27.29 5.37
C SER A 381 15.68 -28.63 5.34
N PHE A 382 15.78 -29.23 4.13
CA PHE A 382 16.44 -30.51 3.87
C PHE A 382 17.77 -30.26 3.15
N ASP A 383 18.76 -31.09 3.41
CA ASP A 383 20.11 -30.97 2.83
C ASP A 383 20.13 -31.10 1.31
N TRP A 384 19.11 -31.74 0.71
CA TRP A 384 18.96 -31.86 -0.75
C TRP A 384 18.29 -30.68 -1.44
N GLY A 385 18.13 -29.56 -0.71
CA GLY A 385 17.72 -28.28 -1.27
C GLY A 385 16.22 -28.00 -1.23
N LEU A 386 15.37 -28.82 -0.59
CA LEU A 386 13.96 -28.49 -0.32
C LEU A 386 13.84 -27.79 1.03
N SER A 387 13.13 -26.69 1.08
CA SER A 387 12.59 -26.12 2.30
C SER A 387 11.08 -25.91 2.16
N PHE A 388 10.35 -26.04 3.25
CA PHE A 388 8.92 -25.76 3.25
C PHE A 388 8.49 -25.13 4.57
N ASN A 389 7.42 -24.35 4.50
CA ASN A 389 6.63 -23.93 5.64
C ASN A 389 5.17 -24.32 5.41
N VAL A 390 4.53 -24.82 6.44
CA VAL A 390 3.11 -25.13 6.45
C VAL A 390 2.54 -24.59 7.73
N SER A 391 1.43 -23.88 7.63
CA SER A 391 0.71 -23.41 8.79
C SER A 391 -0.79 -23.50 8.60
N ALA A 392 -1.52 -23.61 9.69
CA ALA A 392 -2.96 -23.56 9.71
C ALA A 392 -3.42 -22.66 10.84
N LYS A 393 -4.43 -21.85 10.57
CA LYS A 393 -5.10 -21.00 11.56
C LYS A 393 -6.56 -21.38 11.65
N GLY A 394 -7.03 -21.66 12.87
CA GLY A 394 -8.44 -21.72 13.21
C GLY A 394 -8.88 -20.37 13.72
N GLU A 395 -9.91 -19.79 13.13
CA GLU A 395 -10.43 -18.48 13.47
C GLU A 395 -11.91 -18.57 13.81
N TYR A 396 -12.28 -17.97 14.94
CA TYR A 396 -13.64 -17.74 15.35
C TYR A 396 -13.92 -16.25 15.26
N TYR A 397 -14.87 -15.86 14.39
CA TYR A 397 -15.32 -14.49 14.18
C TYR A 397 -16.76 -14.37 14.66
N HIS A 398 -17.05 -13.38 15.46
CA HIS A 398 -18.38 -13.10 15.98
C HIS A 398 -18.69 -11.61 15.93
N ASN A 399 -19.87 -11.28 15.44
CA ASN A 399 -20.53 -9.99 15.62
C ASN A 399 -22.06 -10.19 15.71
N LYS A 400 -22.82 -9.11 15.88
CA LYS A 400 -24.29 -9.20 16.01
C LYS A 400 -25.02 -9.79 14.80
N TYR A 401 -24.39 -9.84 13.63
CA TYR A 401 -24.98 -10.33 12.38
C TYR A 401 -24.46 -11.71 11.97
N GLN A 402 -23.26 -12.09 12.42
CA GLN A 402 -22.54 -13.24 11.89
C GLN A 402 -21.76 -13.98 12.97
N ASN A 403 -21.70 -15.28 12.80
CA ASN A 403 -20.89 -16.17 13.63
C ASN A 403 -20.22 -17.19 12.71
N ASN A 404 -18.93 -17.00 12.46
CA ASN A 404 -18.17 -17.79 11.49
C ASN A 404 -17.02 -18.53 12.16
N ARG A 405 -16.81 -19.78 11.74
CA ARG A 405 -15.62 -20.58 12.07
C ARG A 405 -14.86 -20.85 10.79
N ASN A 406 -13.61 -20.39 10.72
CA ASN A 406 -12.80 -20.48 9.55
C ASN A 406 -11.59 -21.38 9.80
N PHE A 407 -11.24 -22.18 8.81
CA PHE A 407 -9.97 -22.91 8.76
C PHE A 407 -9.15 -22.37 7.59
N ILE A 408 -7.96 -21.85 7.89
CA ILE A 408 -7.14 -21.07 6.98
C ILE A 408 -5.78 -21.74 6.86
N PRO A 409 -5.61 -22.68 5.91
CA PRO A 409 -4.33 -23.32 5.64
C PRO A 409 -3.44 -22.43 4.77
N GLN A 410 -2.12 -22.52 5.00
CA GLN A 410 -1.07 -21.84 4.26
C GLN A 410 0.06 -22.83 3.97
N LEU A 411 0.60 -22.80 2.75
CA LEU A 411 1.73 -23.63 2.36
C LEU A 411 2.69 -22.83 1.49
N GLY A 412 3.97 -22.84 1.84
CA GLY A 412 5.06 -22.35 1.03
C GLY A 412 6.15 -23.41 0.93
N ALA A 413 6.65 -23.67 -0.26
CA ALA A 413 7.77 -24.58 -0.48
C ALA A 413 8.77 -23.96 -1.46
N THR A 414 10.07 -24.12 -1.18
CA THR A 414 11.17 -23.67 -2.03
C THR A 414 12.08 -24.84 -2.32
N TYR A 415 12.39 -25.07 -3.58
CA TYR A 415 13.37 -26.05 -4.02
C TYR A 415 14.55 -25.39 -4.72
N TYR A 416 15.72 -25.54 -4.13
CA TYR A 416 16.99 -25.05 -4.66
C TYR A 416 17.64 -26.14 -5.50
N LYS A 417 17.34 -26.17 -6.80
CA LYS A 417 18.03 -27.08 -7.73
C LYS A 417 19.52 -26.72 -7.80
N THR A 418 19.83 -25.44 -7.79
CA THR A 418 21.14 -24.83 -7.65
C THR A 418 20.97 -23.46 -7.00
N PRO A 419 22.03 -22.81 -6.48
CA PRO A 419 21.93 -21.42 -6.00
C PRO A 419 21.39 -20.43 -7.02
N LYS A 420 21.49 -20.77 -8.33
CA LYS A 420 21.03 -19.92 -9.45
C LYS A 420 19.69 -20.35 -10.04
N SER A 421 19.09 -21.44 -9.58
CA SER A 421 17.83 -21.99 -10.12
C SER A 421 16.96 -22.44 -8.97
N ILE A 422 15.96 -21.64 -8.62
CA ILE A 422 15.09 -21.82 -7.46
C ILE A 422 13.64 -21.90 -7.92
N PHE A 423 12.91 -22.85 -7.38
CA PHE A 423 11.48 -23.06 -7.63
C PHE A 423 10.72 -22.84 -6.32
N GLN A 424 9.59 -22.14 -6.38
CA GLN A 424 8.72 -21.95 -5.23
C GLN A 424 7.28 -22.26 -5.59
N ILE A 425 6.58 -22.91 -4.68
CA ILE A 425 5.12 -23.14 -4.75
C ILE A 425 4.52 -22.53 -3.50
N ASN A 426 3.46 -21.74 -3.68
CA ASN A 426 2.71 -21.15 -2.59
C ASN A 426 1.22 -21.41 -2.80
N LEU A 427 0.55 -21.81 -1.74
CA LEU A 427 -0.90 -21.96 -1.67
C LEU A 427 -1.38 -21.17 -0.47
N SER A 428 -2.31 -20.26 -0.68
CA SER A 428 -2.87 -19.45 0.39
C SER A 428 -4.38 -19.40 0.34
N THR A 429 -4.97 -19.31 1.51
CA THR A 429 -6.40 -19.13 1.70
C THR A 429 -6.58 -17.94 2.64
N GLN A 430 -7.54 -17.07 2.33
CA GLN A 430 -7.89 -15.96 3.21
C GLN A 430 -9.40 -15.74 3.25
N ARG A 431 -9.89 -15.30 4.41
CA ARG A 431 -11.25 -14.80 4.59
C ARG A 431 -11.22 -13.29 4.50
N ILE A 432 -12.05 -12.70 3.66
CA ILE A 432 -12.16 -11.25 3.48
C ILE A 432 -13.50 -10.80 4.01
N TYR A 433 -13.48 -9.86 4.94
CA TYR A 433 -14.67 -9.24 5.52
C TYR A 433 -14.94 -7.91 4.82
N PRO A 434 -16.22 -7.57 4.56
CA PRO A 434 -16.59 -6.25 4.07
C PRO A 434 -16.13 -5.16 5.05
N SER A 435 -15.79 -4.00 4.54
CA SER A 435 -15.45 -2.85 5.39
C SER A 435 -16.69 -2.32 6.13
N TYR A 436 -16.49 -1.67 7.27
CA TYR A 436 -17.60 -1.04 8.00
C TYR A 436 -18.39 -0.07 7.14
N TRP A 437 -17.70 0.70 6.27
CA TRP A 437 -18.34 1.62 5.36
C TRP A 437 -19.28 0.92 4.34
N GLU A 438 -18.88 -0.23 3.80
CA GLU A 438 -19.71 -1.00 2.87
C GLU A 438 -20.95 -1.61 3.55
N LEU A 439 -20.84 -1.97 4.83
CA LEU A 439 -21.93 -2.51 5.66
C LEU A 439 -22.88 -1.42 6.15
N HIS A 440 -22.50 -0.14 6.05
CA HIS A 440 -23.37 0.95 6.46
C HIS A 440 -24.63 1.04 5.61
N GLY A 441 -25.77 1.18 6.23
CA GLY A 441 -27.04 1.47 5.55
C GLY A 441 -27.17 2.92 5.09
N GLY A 442 -26.11 3.74 5.22
CA GLY A 442 -26.15 5.16 4.90
C GLY A 442 -26.17 5.45 3.41
N THR A 443 -26.73 6.60 3.05
CA THR A 443 -26.83 7.09 1.67
C THR A 443 -26.05 8.38 1.50
N SER A 444 -25.35 8.52 0.39
CA SER A 444 -24.61 9.72 -0.01
C SER A 444 -25.02 10.08 -1.44
N HIS A 445 -25.18 11.36 -1.73
CA HIS A 445 -25.60 11.85 -3.06
C HIS A 445 -24.42 12.48 -3.79
N ILE A 446 -24.21 12.11 -5.04
CA ILE A 446 -23.29 12.79 -5.96
C ILE A 446 -23.99 13.97 -6.61
N ASN A 447 -25.22 13.74 -7.08
CA ASN A 447 -26.19 14.70 -7.62
C ASN A 447 -27.60 14.09 -7.48
N ASP A 448 -28.67 14.69 -8.03
CA ASP A 448 -30.06 14.15 -7.99
C ASP A 448 -30.19 12.76 -8.66
N TYR A 449 -29.32 12.45 -9.61
CA TYR A 449 -29.38 11.21 -10.37
C TYR A 449 -28.53 10.11 -9.78
N SER A 450 -27.44 10.43 -9.09
CA SER A 450 -26.40 9.48 -8.70
C SER A 450 -26.27 9.37 -7.18
N THR A 451 -26.49 8.17 -6.64
CA THR A 451 -26.44 7.86 -5.21
C THR A 451 -25.44 6.74 -4.91
N VAL A 452 -24.78 6.83 -3.77
CA VAL A 452 -23.94 5.79 -3.20
C VAL A 452 -24.65 5.24 -1.97
N ILE A 453 -24.90 3.93 -1.93
CA ILE A 453 -25.68 3.26 -0.89
C ILE A 453 -24.86 2.13 -0.28
N GLY A 454 -24.82 2.03 1.04
CA GLY A 454 -24.24 0.89 1.74
C GLY A 454 -25.09 -0.37 1.57
N ASN A 455 -24.52 -1.53 1.87
CA ASN A 455 -25.20 -2.81 1.77
C ASN A 455 -24.98 -3.67 3.05
N PRO A 456 -25.91 -3.64 4.01
CA PRO A 456 -25.80 -4.44 5.23
C PRO A 456 -25.84 -5.97 5.00
N GLU A 457 -26.29 -6.42 3.81
CA GLU A 457 -26.42 -7.84 3.49
C GLU A 457 -25.12 -8.45 2.92
N LEU A 458 -24.07 -7.65 2.77
CA LEU A 458 -22.78 -8.13 2.28
C LEU A 458 -22.25 -9.28 3.12
N GLN A 459 -21.86 -10.35 2.43
CA GLN A 459 -21.26 -11.54 3.02
C GLN A 459 -19.75 -11.52 2.88
N PRO A 460 -19.02 -11.94 3.93
CA PRO A 460 -17.61 -12.21 3.79
C PRO A 460 -17.37 -13.34 2.79
N TYR A 461 -16.24 -13.31 2.11
CA TYR A 461 -15.90 -14.30 1.10
C TYR A 461 -14.54 -14.96 1.34
N ILE A 462 -14.35 -16.13 0.71
CA ILE A 462 -13.09 -16.87 0.78
C ILE A 462 -12.35 -16.68 -0.54
N GLN A 463 -11.06 -16.39 -0.43
CA GLN A 463 -10.13 -16.26 -1.52
C GLN A 463 -9.09 -17.37 -1.47
N TYR A 464 -8.85 -18.02 -2.61
CA TYR A 464 -7.83 -19.04 -2.82
C TYR A 464 -6.83 -18.54 -3.85
N ASP A 465 -5.55 -18.55 -3.51
CA ASP A 465 -4.46 -18.16 -4.38
C ASP A 465 -3.43 -19.28 -4.47
N ALA A 466 -2.99 -19.59 -5.69
CA ALA A 466 -1.93 -20.55 -5.97
C ALA A 466 -0.88 -19.91 -6.89
N GLN A 467 0.41 -20.02 -6.53
CA GLN A 467 1.51 -19.45 -7.31
C GLN A 467 2.64 -20.48 -7.46
N PHE A 468 3.25 -20.45 -8.63
CA PHE A 468 4.49 -21.14 -8.93
C PHE A 468 5.50 -20.12 -9.43
N ASN A 469 6.61 -19.94 -8.68
CA ASN A 469 7.68 -19.00 -9.04
C ASN A 469 8.92 -19.77 -9.49
N TYR A 470 9.50 -19.34 -10.59
CA TYR A 470 10.83 -19.74 -11.02
C TYR A 470 11.78 -18.55 -10.95
N ILE A 471 12.79 -18.63 -10.08
CA ILE A 471 13.83 -17.61 -9.90
C ILE A 471 15.11 -18.12 -10.55
N LEU A 472 15.56 -17.44 -11.61
CA LEU A 472 16.75 -17.78 -12.36
C LEU A 472 17.85 -16.74 -12.14
N LYS A 473 19.08 -17.22 -11.86
CA LYS A 473 20.28 -16.39 -11.64
C LYS A 473 20.06 -15.32 -10.55
N GLN A 474 19.15 -15.58 -9.59
CA GLN A 474 18.81 -14.68 -8.48
C GLN A 474 18.35 -13.28 -8.91
N LYS A 475 17.78 -13.14 -10.09
CA LYS A 475 17.32 -11.87 -10.66
C LYS A 475 16.13 -11.97 -11.62
N TYR A 476 16.01 -13.05 -12.39
CA TYR A 476 14.87 -13.25 -13.29
C TYR A 476 13.80 -14.02 -12.56
N VAL A 477 12.56 -13.53 -12.60
CA VAL A 477 11.43 -14.16 -11.93
C VAL A 477 10.30 -14.41 -12.93
N ALA A 478 9.81 -15.65 -12.99
CA ALA A 478 8.60 -16.02 -13.70
C ALA A 478 7.60 -16.55 -12.68
N THR A 479 6.41 -15.97 -12.62
CA THR A 479 5.32 -16.36 -11.70
C THR A 479 4.12 -16.80 -12.51
N LEU A 480 3.78 -18.09 -12.46
CA LEU A 480 2.49 -18.62 -12.92
C LEU A 480 1.54 -18.59 -11.74
N TYR A 481 0.29 -18.13 -11.94
CA TYR A 481 -0.65 -17.99 -10.84
C TYR A 481 -2.09 -18.26 -11.23
N PHE A 482 -2.84 -18.68 -10.21
CA PHE A 482 -4.28 -18.88 -10.25
C PHE A 482 -4.91 -18.30 -8.99
N GLN A 483 -6.01 -17.58 -9.15
CA GLN A 483 -6.77 -16.95 -8.08
C GLN A 483 -8.24 -17.28 -8.26
N TYR A 484 -8.91 -17.60 -7.18
CA TYR A 484 -10.34 -17.86 -7.18
C TYR A 484 -10.98 -17.29 -5.90
N GLY A 485 -11.89 -16.34 -6.09
CA GLY A 485 -12.69 -15.78 -5.00
C GLY A 485 -14.14 -16.24 -5.13
N ASP A 486 -14.64 -16.90 -4.11
CA ASP A 486 -16.04 -17.27 -3.98
C ASP A 486 -16.80 -16.11 -3.34
N LYS A 487 -17.89 -15.62 -3.97
CA LYS A 487 -18.71 -14.48 -3.50
C LYS A 487 -17.94 -13.16 -3.37
N THR A 488 -16.95 -12.93 -4.22
CA THR A 488 -16.23 -11.64 -4.24
C THR A 488 -17.17 -10.46 -4.42
N THR A 489 -16.77 -9.30 -3.93
CA THR A 489 -17.58 -8.08 -4.00
C THR A 489 -17.20 -7.21 -5.20
N VAL A 490 -18.17 -6.46 -5.72
CA VAL A 490 -17.97 -5.44 -6.74
C VAL A 490 -18.87 -4.24 -6.48
N GLN A 491 -18.33 -3.03 -6.68
CA GLN A 491 -19.11 -1.79 -6.72
C GLN A 491 -18.96 -1.17 -8.11
N LEU A 492 -20.06 -1.04 -8.83
CA LEU A 492 -20.15 -0.44 -10.16
C LEU A 492 -21.42 0.40 -10.26
N PRO A 493 -21.43 1.43 -11.14
CA PRO A 493 -22.66 2.14 -11.43
C PRO A 493 -23.70 1.21 -12.07
N TYR A 494 -24.92 1.28 -11.56
CA TYR A 494 -26.08 0.55 -12.05
C TYR A 494 -27.22 1.52 -12.33
N GLN A 495 -27.72 1.53 -13.57
CA GLN A 495 -28.91 2.29 -13.96
C GLN A 495 -30.16 1.53 -13.50
N SER A 496 -30.90 2.07 -12.53
CA SER A 496 -32.04 1.39 -11.93
C SER A 496 -33.18 1.19 -12.93
N SER A 497 -33.73 -0.02 -13.00
CA SER A 497 -34.95 -0.29 -13.78
C SER A 497 -36.23 0.29 -13.14
N ALA A 498 -36.18 0.57 -11.84
CA ALA A 498 -37.34 1.03 -11.06
C ALA A 498 -37.45 2.57 -10.97
N ALA A 499 -36.37 3.32 -11.21
CA ALA A 499 -36.35 4.77 -11.14
C ALA A 499 -35.28 5.36 -12.06
N LEU A 500 -35.40 6.62 -12.44
CA LEU A 500 -34.35 7.34 -13.14
C LEU A 500 -33.22 7.71 -12.17
N ASN A 501 -32.48 6.70 -11.70
CA ASN A 501 -31.43 6.83 -10.70
C ASN A 501 -30.22 5.91 -11.00
N LEU A 502 -29.01 6.41 -10.84
CA LEU A 502 -27.76 5.68 -10.95
C LEU A 502 -27.29 5.31 -9.55
N ILE A 503 -27.18 4.03 -9.27
CA ILE A 503 -26.87 3.50 -7.95
C ILE A 503 -25.46 2.94 -7.94
N TYR A 504 -24.66 3.34 -6.94
CA TYR A 504 -23.39 2.72 -6.58
C TYR A 504 -23.57 1.96 -5.27
N GLN A 505 -23.60 0.64 -5.34
CA GLN A 505 -23.73 -0.24 -4.20
C GLN A 505 -22.77 -1.41 -4.34
N THR A 506 -22.07 -1.78 -3.26
CA THR A 506 -21.23 -2.97 -3.24
C THR A 506 -22.13 -4.21 -3.13
N ILE A 507 -21.93 -5.19 -4.03
CA ILE A 507 -22.72 -6.41 -4.10
C ILE A 507 -21.78 -7.63 -4.16
N ASN A 508 -22.18 -8.78 -3.58
CA ASN A 508 -21.48 -10.04 -3.76
C ASN A 508 -21.76 -10.60 -5.17
N MET A 509 -20.70 -10.96 -5.89
CA MET A 509 -20.76 -11.74 -7.13
C MET A 509 -20.82 -13.25 -6.79
N ASN A 510 -21.07 -14.10 -7.80
CA ASN A 510 -20.92 -15.56 -7.63
C ASN A 510 -19.45 -15.92 -7.43
N TYR A 511 -18.57 -15.45 -8.32
CA TYR A 511 -17.13 -15.62 -8.21
C TYR A 511 -16.35 -14.64 -9.08
N GLU A 512 -15.08 -14.47 -8.74
CA GLU A 512 -14.06 -13.94 -9.63
C GLU A 512 -12.91 -14.93 -9.75
N ARG A 513 -12.40 -15.12 -10.97
CA ARG A 513 -11.25 -15.99 -11.26
C ARG A 513 -10.24 -15.24 -12.10
N VAL A 514 -8.96 -15.34 -11.72
CA VAL A 514 -7.84 -14.81 -12.49
C VAL A 514 -6.78 -15.89 -12.65
N CYS A 515 -6.27 -16.07 -13.86
CA CYS A 515 -5.08 -16.89 -14.11
C CYS A 515 -4.12 -16.13 -15.00
N GLY A 516 -2.83 -16.26 -14.73
CA GLY A 516 -1.85 -15.47 -15.48
C GLY A 516 -0.41 -15.90 -15.30
N LEU A 517 0.45 -15.23 -16.08
CA LEU A 517 1.89 -15.36 -16.07
C LEU A 517 2.51 -13.97 -15.93
N ASN A 518 3.31 -13.76 -14.89
CA ASN A 518 4.13 -12.58 -14.70
C ASN A 518 5.60 -12.89 -14.95
N LEU A 519 6.28 -12.03 -15.70
CA LEU A 519 7.72 -12.11 -15.99
C LEU A 519 8.40 -10.84 -15.53
N HIS A 520 9.50 -10.98 -14.80
CA HIS A 520 10.35 -9.89 -14.35
C HIS A 520 11.79 -10.17 -14.76
N ALA A 521 12.37 -9.28 -15.56
CA ALA A 521 13.68 -9.46 -16.16
C ALA A 521 14.52 -8.17 -16.07
N PRO A 522 15.42 -8.05 -15.07
CA PRO A 522 16.42 -6.98 -15.04
C PRO A 522 17.59 -7.31 -15.99
N PHE A 523 18.13 -6.28 -16.64
CA PHE A 523 19.32 -6.38 -17.48
C PHE A 523 20.15 -5.10 -17.40
N ASN A 524 21.47 -5.25 -17.55
CA ASN A 524 22.42 -4.16 -17.41
C ASN A 524 23.40 -4.17 -18.57
N LEU A 525 23.70 -2.99 -19.13
CA LEU A 525 24.80 -2.77 -20.04
C LEU A 525 25.91 -2.00 -19.29
N GLY A 526 26.73 -2.76 -18.59
CA GLY A 526 27.72 -2.20 -17.68
C GLY A 526 27.07 -1.33 -16.60
N TYR A 527 27.67 -0.18 -16.30
CA TYR A 527 27.10 0.83 -15.38
C TYR A 527 26.27 1.91 -16.11
N ILE A 528 26.34 1.95 -17.45
CA ILE A 528 25.75 3.03 -18.26
C ILE A 528 24.23 2.91 -18.27
N TRP A 529 23.71 1.70 -18.42
CA TRP A 529 22.29 1.46 -18.56
C TRP A 529 21.85 0.25 -17.76
N CYS A 530 20.95 0.47 -16.80
CA CYS A 530 20.27 -0.56 -16.04
C CYS A 530 18.78 -0.50 -16.36
N ALA A 531 18.20 -1.61 -16.78
CA ALA A 531 16.80 -1.68 -17.13
C ALA A 531 16.11 -2.88 -16.47
N THR A 532 14.80 -2.77 -16.29
CA THR A 532 13.97 -3.88 -15.85
C THR A 532 12.71 -3.93 -16.71
N ALA A 533 12.49 -5.06 -17.37
CA ALA A 533 11.26 -5.34 -18.09
C ALA A 533 10.33 -6.19 -17.20
N THR A 534 9.07 -5.80 -17.10
CA THR A 534 8.01 -6.58 -16.47
C THR A 534 6.88 -6.78 -17.46
N ALA A 535 6.39 -8.00 -17.60
CA ALA A 535 5.23 -8.35 -18.42
C ALA A 535 4.29 -9.26 -17.63
N ASN A 536 3.01 -8.93 -17.61
CA ASN A 536 1.98 -9.76 -17.00
C ASN A 536 0.84 -9.98 -17.99
N ILE A 537 0.55 -11.23 -18.29
CA ILE A 537 -0.57 -11.65 -19.13
C ILE A 537 -1.53 -12.43 -18.25
N MET A 538 -2.78 -12.00 -18.19
CA MET A 538 -3.79 -12.65 -17.35
C MET A 538 -5.15 -12.72 -18.03
N ASN A 539 -5.90 -13.77 -17.72
CA ASN A 539 -7.32 -13.87 -18.01
C ASN A 539 -8.09 -13.63 -16.71
N ARG A 540 -8.98 -12.63 -16.73
CA ARG A 540 -9.92 -12.36 -15.64
C ARG A 540 -11.32 -12.75 -16.08
N ARG A 541 -12.05 -13.50 -15.24
CA ARG A 541 -13.47 -13.82 -15.43
C ARG A 541 -14.23 -13.50 -14.16
N ALA A 542 -15.32 -12.75 -14.31
CA ALA A 542 -16.22 -12.37 -13.22
C ALA A 542 -17.66 -12.78 -13.57
N LYS A 543 -18.37 -13.38 -12.62
CA LYS A 543 -19.74 -13.85 -12.78
C LYS A 543 -20.61 -13.38 -11.61
N ALA A 544 -21.75 -12.79 -11.95
CA ALA A 544 -22.83 -12.53 -11.01
C ALA A 544 -24.18 -12.92 -11.63
N ASN A 545 -24.95 -13.76 -10.94
CA ASN A 545 -26.31 -14.10 -11.35
C ASN A 545 -27.29 -12.98 -10.96
N HIS A 546 -26.96 -12.21 -9.94
CA HIS A 546 -27.74 -11.12 -9.39
C HIS A 546 -26.82 -9.92 -9.12
N PHE A 547 -26.61 -9.08 -10.13
CA PHE A 547 -26.05 -7.75 -9.97
C PHE A 547 -27.22 -6.78 -10.06
N HIS A 548 -27.83 -6.43 -8.95
CA HIS A 548 -29.17 -5.89 -8.89
C HIS A 548 -30.17 -6.84 -9.60
N ASP A 549 -30.87 -6.38 -10.62
CA ASP A 549 -31.83 -7.16 -11.42
C ASP A 549 -31.22 -7.79 -12.69
N ILE A 550 -29.93 -7.62 -12.95
CA ILE A 550 -29.24 -8.17 -14.13
C ILE A 550 -28.24 -9.25 -13.75
N SER A 551 -27.81 -10.02 -14.74
CA SER A 551 -26.75 -11.03 -14.58
C SER A 551 -25.64 -10.81 -15.59
N PHE A 552 -24.43 -11.28 -15.28
CA PHE A 552 -23.31 -11.27 -16.20
C PHE A 552 -22.35 -12.43 -15.98
N ASP A 553 -21.62 -12.80 -17.04
CA ASP A 553 -20.51 -13.76 -17.03
C ASP A 553 -19.48 -13.31 -18.07
N ASN A 554 -18.55 -12.47 -17.66
CA ASN A 554 -17.62 -11.80 -18.54
C ASN A 554 -16.17 -12.30 -18.31
N SER A 555 -15.42 -12.40 -19.42
CA SER A 555 -14.03 -12.80 -19.38
C SER A 555 -13.20 -11.97 -20.35
N LYS A 556 -11.98 -11.59 -19.94
CA LYS A 556 -11.06 -10.81 -20.78
C LYS A 556 -9.60 -11.16 -20.52
N TRP A 557 -8.83 -11.21 -21.61
CA TRP A 557 -7.37 -11.22 -21.53
C TRP A 557 -6.83 -9.82 -21.36
N ILE A 558 -5.94 -9.64 -20.38
CA ILE A 558 -5.36 -8.36 -20.01
C ILE A 558 -3.84 -8.51 -20.04
N PHE A 559 -3.19 -7.53 -20.67
CA PHE A 559 -1.75 -7.40 -20.68
C PHE A 559 -1.32 -6.15 -19.91
N TYR A 560 -0.37 -6.31 -19.01
CA TYR A 560 0.37 -5.23 -18.38
C TYR A 560 1.85 -5.35 -18.77
N GLY A 561 2.46 -4.26 -19.23
CA GLY A 561 3.87 -4.20 -19.54
C GLY A 561 4.51 -2.95 -18.95
N SER A 562 5.72 -3.08 -18.41
CA SER A 562 6.53 -1.94 -17.99
C SER A 562 8.00 -2.14 -18.33
N LEU A 563 8.66 -1.04 -18.68
CA LEU A 563 10.09 -0.98 -18.90
C LEU A 563 10.64 0.21 -18.10
N THR A 564 11.40 -0.07 -17.05
CA THR A 564 12.05 0.94 -16.24
C THR A 564 13.52 1.04 -16.63
N ASN A 565 14.04 2.26 -16.82
CA ASN A 565 15.40 2.49 -17.25
C ASN A 565 16.11 3.48 -16.35
N SER A 566 17.39 3.25 -16.08
CA SER A 566 18.27 4.16 -15.37
C SER A 566 19.60 4.27 -16.13
N PHE A 567 20.05 5.50 -16.32
CA PHE A 567 21.27 5.82 -17.06
C PHE A 567 22.25 6.56 -16.18
N LYS A 568 23.55 6.20 -16.29
CA LYS A 568 24.67 6.88 -15.65
C LYS A 568 25.77 7.16 -16.66
N PHE A 569 26.36 8.35 -16.62
CA PHE A 569 27.43 8.73 -17.55
C PHE A 569 28.80 8.16 -17.16
N SER A 570 29.02 7.84 -15.87
CA SER A 570 30.20 7.14 -15.38
C SER A 570 29.87 6.37 -14.10
N GLN A 571 30.73 5.42 -13.71
CA GLN A 571 30.51 4.59 -12.52
C GLN A 571 30.34 5.40 -11.22
N ASN A 572 31.09 6.49 -11.08
CA ASN A 572 31.02 7.38 -9.92
C ASN A 572 30.23 8.67 -10.19
N CYS A 573 29.49 8.74 -11.30
CA CYS A 573 28.69 9.93 -11.61
C CYS A 573 27.68 10.20 -10.50
N PRO A 574 27.64 11.42 -9.94
CA PRO A 574 26.64 11.79 -8.96
C PRO A 574 25.25 12.04 -9.57
N LEU A 575 25.16 12.03 -10.91
CA LEU A 575 23.94 12.24 -11.67
C LEU A 575 23.45 10.93 -12.29
N SER A 576 22.17 10.62 -12.11
CA SER A 576 21.47 9.55 -12.82
C SER A 576 20.18 10.07 -13.46
N VAL A 577 19.82 9.47 -14.58
CA VAL A 577 18.60 9.81 -15.33
C VAL A 577 17.74 8.57 -15.44
N SER A 578 16.43 8.68 -15.25
CA SER A 578 15.48 7.57 -15.47
C SER A 578 14.48 7.93 -16.57
N LEU A 579 14.03 6.88 -17.29
CA LEU A 579 12.95 6.96 -18.27
C LEU A 579 12.15 5.66 -18.19
N ASP A 580 10.92 5.75 -17.70
CA ASP A 580 10.09 4.59 -17.44
C ASP A 580 8.84 4.61 -18.32
N PHE A 581 8.48 3.45 -18.88
CA PHE A 581 7.27 3.26 -19.68
C PHE A 581 6.38 2.23 -19.03
N SER A 582 5.05 2.46 -19.02
CA SER A 582 4.06 1.50 -18.56
C SER A 582 2.84 1.50 -19.48
N TYR A 583 2.26 0.32 -19.70
CA TYR A 583 1.08 0.10 -20.53
C TYR A 583 0.17 -0.96 -19.91
N ILE A 584 -1.15 -0.71 -19.92
CA ILE A 584 -2.20 -1.69 -19.60
C ILE A 584 -3.15 -1.76 -20.79
N SER A 585 -3.38 -2.97 -21.31
CA SER A 585 -4.37 -3.21 -22.37
C SER A 585 -5.80 -2.95 -21.86
N PRO A 586 -6.82 -2.92 -22.72
CA PRO A 586 -8.21 -2.90 -22.25
C PRO A 586 -8.44 -3.99 -21.21
N SER A 587 -9.12 -3.63 -20.10
CA SER A 587 -9.31 -4.51 -18.95
C SER A 587 -10.78 -4.63 -18.56
N LEU A 588 -11.11 -5.44 -17.56
CA LEU A 588 -12.46 -5.78 -17.13
C LEU A 588 -12.60 -5.60 -15.62
N GLN A 589 -13.71 -5.00 -15.19
CA GLN A 589 -14.16 -4.97 -13.79
C GLN A 589 -15.66 -5.31 -13.74
N GLY A 590 -16.01 -6.55 -13.36
CA GLY A 590 -17.39 -7.03 -13.40
C GLY A 590 -18.00 -6.95 -14.80
N ILE A 591 -18.98 -6.06 -15.00
CA ILE A 591 -19.59 -5.76 -16.31
C ILE A 591 -18.93 -4.61 -17.04
N ALA A 592 -18.05 -3.87 -16.39
CA ALA A 592 -17.44 -2.66 -16.95
C ALA A 592 -16.17 -2.98 -17.74
N ASP A 593 -16.12 -2.51 -18.97
CA ASP A 593 -14.91 -2.45 -19.79
C ASP A 593 -14.14 -1.17 -19.50
N LEU A 594 -12.83 -1.33 -19.29
CA LEU A 594 -11.89 -0.23 -19.10
C LEU A 594 -10.98 -0.11 -20.30
N SER A 595 -10.79 1.12 -20.81
CA SER A 595 -9.91 1.39 -21.95
C SER A 595 -8.45 1.15 -21.60
N SER A 596 -7.60 0.97 -22.63
CA SER A 596 -6.15 0.94 -22.43
C SER A 596 -5.62 2.26 -21.89
N ILE A 597 -4.55 2.16 -21.09
CA ILE A 597 -3.81 3.29 -20.56
C ILE A 597 -2.31 3.07 -20.70
N TRP A 598 -1.57 4.17 -20.81
CA TRP A 598 -0.12 4.13 -20.85
C TRP A 598 0.48 5.42 -20.31
N LYS A 599 1.72 5.36 -19.85
CA LYS A 599 2.45 6.54 -19.38
C LYS A 599 3.95 6.43 -19.67
N ILE A 600 4.58 7.59 -19.72
CA ILE A 600 6.03 7.75 -19.66
C ILE A 600 6.32 8.66 -18.47
N ASP A 601 7.22 8.20 -17.62
CA ASP A 601 7.77 8.94 -16.49
C ASP A 601 9.26 9.20 -16.77
N ALA A 602 9.76 10.39 -16.40
CA ALA A 602 11.17 10.74 -16.52
C ALA A 602 11.69 11.36 -15.23
N GLY A 603 12.96 11.14 -14.91
CA GLY A 603 13.53 11.66 -13.68
C GLY A 603 15.02 11.92 -13.76
N VAL A 604 15.48 12.84 -12.92
CA VAL A 604 16.90 13.18 -12.73
C VAL A 604 17.18 13.18 -11.24
N LYS A 605 18.20 12.45 -10.82
CA LYS A 605 18.69 12.38 -9.45
C LYS A 605 20.12 12.91 -9.41
N TRP A 606 20.37 13.88 -8.55
CA TRP A 606 21.69 14.48 -8.35
C TRP A 606 22.11 14.43 -6.88
N GLN A 607 23.21 13.75 -6.60
CA GLN A 607 23.81 13.64 -5.28
C GLN A 607 25.04 14.53 -5.17
N PHE A 608 25.12 15.37 -4.15
CA PHE A 608 26.18 16.35 -3.98
C PHE A 608 26.55 16.59 -2.51
N GLY A 609 27.51 17.46 -2.25
CA GLY A 609 28.03 17.73 -0.91
C GLY A 609 29.06 16.72 -0.44
N LYS A 610 29.64 16.96 0.74
CA LYS A 610 30.64 16.09 1.35
C LYS A 610 30.00 14.70 1.61
N SER A 611 30.64 13.63 1.14
CA SER A 611 30.12 12.25 1.25
C SER A 611 28.72 12.06 0.64
N ARG A 612 28.30 12.91 -0.33
CA ARG A 612 26.97 12.86 -0.98
C ARG A 612 25.82 12.98 0.02
N CYS A 613 25.98 13.82 1.04
CA CYS A 613 24.97 14.02 2.07
C CYS A 613 23.70 14.74 1.57
N CYS A 614 23.78 15.41 0.43
CA CYS A 614 22.66 16.11 -0.21
C CYS A 614 22.21 15.38 -1.47
N GLU A 615 20.91 15.38 -1.72
CA GLU A 615 20.29 14.81 -2.91
C GLU A 615 19.19 15.73 -3.43
N LEU A 616 19.14 15.94 -4.73
CA LEU A 616 18.09 16.68 -5.42
C LEU A 616 17.50 15.76 -6.50
N ASP A 617 16.20 15.52 -6.40
CA ASP A 617 15.44 14.72 -7.37
C ASP A 617 14.42 15.60 -8.09
N LEU A 618 14.44 15.55 -9.42
CA LEU A 618 13.41 16.11 -10.28
C LEU A 618 12.75 14.96 -11.03
N LYS A 619 11.42 14.82 -10.94
CA LYS A 619 10.66 13.75 -11.58
C LYS A 619 9.42 14.32 -12.26
N ALA A 620 9.15 13.88 -13.48
CA ALA A 620 7.92 14.13 -14.22
C ALA A 620 7.17 12.80 -14.41
N ASP A 621 5.99 12.66 -13.85
CA ASP A 621 5.13 11.49 -13.97
C ASP A 621 4.07 11.74 -15.04
N ASP A 622 3.70 10.68 -15.78
CA ASP A 622 2.66 10.67 -16.83
C ASP A 622 2.73 11.88 -17.76
N ILE A 623 3.90 12.12 -18.35
CA ILE A 623 4.22 13.29 -19.18
C ILE A 623 3.13 13.58 -20.22
N PHE A 624 2.54 12.53 -20.79
CA PHE A 624 1.51 12.61 -21.85
C PHE A 624 0.08 12.62 -21.34
N ASN A 625 -0.15 12.53 -20.01
CA ASN A 625 -1.47 12.53 -19.38
C ASN A 625 -2.41 11.45 -19.95
N LYS A 626 -1.93 10.20 -20.02
CA LYS A 626 -2.63 9.05 -20.60
C LYS A 626 -2.93 7.93 -19.58
N TRP A 627 -2.65 8.17 -18.28
CA TRP A 627 -2.83 7.18 -17.21
C TRP A 627 -4.20 7.28 -16.52
N SER A 628 -5.27 7.48 -17.29
CA SER A 628 -6.66 7.51 -16.79
C SER A 628 -7.55 6.74 -17.76
N PRO A 629 -8.18 5.63 -17.34
CA PRO A 629 -9.05 4.84 -18.20
C PRO A 629 -10.41 5.49 -18.38
N THR A 630 -11.07 5.14 -19.47
CA THR A 630 -12.50 5.33 -19.67
C THR A 630 -13.21 4.02 -19.32
N MET A 631 -14.22 4.08 -18.46
CA MET A 631 -15.11 2.97 -18.13
C MET A 631 -16.30 3.00 -19.08
N THR A 632 -16.72 1.84 -19.57
CA THR A 632 -17.92 1.67 -20.39
C THR A 632 -18.69 0.44 -19.91
N ILE A 633 -19.98 0.59 -19.69
CA ILE A 633 -20.93 -0.51 -19.42
C ILE A 633 -21.96 -0.50 -20.53
N ASN A 634 -22.03 -1.57 -21.31
CA ASN A 634 -23.04 -1.81 -22.32
C ASN A 634 -23.50 -3.26 -22.23
N HIS A 635 -24.43 -3.53 -21.31
CA HIS A 635 -24.87 -4.88 -21.00
C HIS A 635 -26.28 -4.86 -20.39
N ALA A 636 -27.14 -5.76 -20.84
CA ALA A 636 -28.49 -5.96 -20.27
C ALA A 636 -29.31 -4.67 -20.06
N GLY A 637 -29.30 -3.79 -21.05
CA GLY A 637 -30.04 -2.51 -21.00
C GLY A 637 -29.28 -1.36 -20.34
N GLN A 638 -28.20 -1.64 -19.63
CA GLN A 638 -27.28 -0.63 -19.11
C GLN A 638 -26.48 -0.03 -20.26
N ASP A 639 -26.40 1.29 -20.32
CA ASP A 639 -25.62 2.03 -21.32
C ASP A 639 -25.02 3.27 -20.63
N TYR A 640 -23.82 3.08 -20.09
CA TYR A 640 -23.12 4.05 -19.26
C TYR A 640 -21.66 4.16 -19.67
N ARG A 641 -21.17 5.39 -19.70
CA ARG A 641 -19.76 5.69 -19.94
C ARG A 641 -19.25 6.74 -18.95
N MET A 642 -18.07 6.54 -18.40
CA MET A 642 -17.41 7.47 -17.49
C MET A 642 -15.95 7.63 -17.89
N LYS A 643 -15.52 8.89 -17.99
CA LYS A 643 -14.14 9.25 -18.25
C LYS A 643 -13.62 10.10 -17.10
N VAL A 644 -12.68 9.55 -16.36
CA VAL A 644 -12.03 10.23 -15.23
C VAL A 644 -10.70 10.81 -15.68
N ARG A 645 -10.40 12.04 -15.25
CA ARG A 645 -9.10 12.70 -15.39
C ARG A 645 -8.62 13.10 -14.02
N ASP A 646 -7.65 12.35 -13.49
CA ASP A 646 -6.97 12.65 -12.24
C ASP A 646 -5.67 13.43 -12.49
N MET A 647 -5.07 13.91 -11.42
CA MET A 647 -3.76 14.59 -11.46
C MET A 647 -2.60 13.61 -11.60
N THR A 648 -2.65 12.70 -12.59
CA THR A 648 -1.59 11.72 -12.85
C THR A 648 -0.32 12.38 -13.40
N ARG A 649 -0.51 13.42 -14.25
CA ARG A 649 0.59 14.24 -14.76
C ARG A 649 1.04 15.25 -13.72
N ASN A 650 2.28 15.13 -13.28
CA ASN A 650 2.86 16.04 -12.28
C ASN A 650 4.38 16.16 -12.41
N ILE A 651 4.94 17.23 -11.84
CA ILE A 651 6.38 17.45 -11.71
C ILE A 651 6.69 17.56 -10.22
N LYS A 652 7.61 16.73 -9.75
CA LYS A 652 8.06 16.67 -8.36
C LYS A 652 9.49 17.16 -8.26
N LEU A 653 9.76 18.02 -7.29
CA LEU A 653 11.09 18.43 -6.87
C LEU A 653 11.29 18.05 -5.41
N THR A 654 12.31 17.25 -5.11
CA THR A 654 12.59 16.79 -3.75
C THR A 654 14.04 17.08 -3.40
N PHE A 655 14.26 17.71 -2.25
CA PHE A 655 15.57 17.90 -1.64
C PHE A 655 15.69 17.06 -0.37
N ILE A 656 16.82 16.34 -0.23
CA ILE A 656 17.14 15.52 0.93
C ILE A 656 18.48 15.95 1.48
N TRP A 657 18.56 16.17 2.80
CA TRP A 657 19.80 16.38 3.54
C TRP A 657 19.95 15.32 4.62
N ARG A 658 21.07 14.58 4.57
CA ARG A 658 21.43 13.53 5.52
C ARG A 658 22.52 14.07 6.46
N PHE A 659 22.37 13.86 7.75
CA PHE A 659 23.32 14.30 8.76
C PHE A 659 23.83 13.15 9.61
N ASN A 660 25.04 13.33 10.17
CA ASN A 660 25.74 12.40 11.06
C ASN A 660 25.89 10.98 10.47
N GLY A 661 26.26 10.91 9.18
CA GLY A 661 26.60 9.63 8.56
C GLY A 661 25.42 8.66 8.40
N PHE A 662 24.20 9.17 8.21
CA PHE A 662 23.03 8.37 7.86
C PHE A 662 23.26 7.65 6.51
N LYS A 663 24.38 6.92 6.46
CA LYS A 663 24.62 5.83 5.54
C LYS A 663 24.34 4.58 6.35
N PRO A 664 23.31 3.81 6.00
CA PRO A 664 23.21 2.47 6.53
C PRO A 664 24.53 1.78 6.15
N LYS A 665 25.35 1.42 7.10
CA LYS A 665 26.40 0.43 6.84
C LYS A 665 25.67 -0.82 6.40
N ASP A 666 25.94 -1.28 5.20
CA ASP A 666 25.72 -2.67 4.87
C ASP A 666 26.51 -3.44 5.92
N VAL A 667 25.82 -4.02 6.88
CA VAL A 667 26.40 -5.05 7.72
C VAL A 667 26.48 -6.22 6.77
N ASP A 668 27.62 -6.43 6.14
CA ASP A 668 27.95 -7.69 5.53
C ASP A 668 27.85 -8.72 6.66
N ILE A 669 26.72 -9.39 6.74
CA ILE A 669 26.62 -10.62 7.49
C ILE A 669 27.55 -11.55 6.74
N ASP A 670 28.69 -11.86 7.37
CA ASP A 670 29.63 -12.86 6.89
C ASP A 670 28.88 -14.18 6.68
N THR A 671 28.37 -14.37 5.47
CA THR A 671 27.70 -15.62 5.07
C THR A 671 28.68 -16.76 4.89
N SER A 672 29.99 -16.52 5.03
CA SER A 672 31.04 -17.55 4.94
C SER A 672 30.97 -18.58 6.07
N ARG A 673 30.25 -18.30 7.17
CA ARG A 673 30.02 -19.25 8.28
C ARG A 673 28.74 -20.08 8.12
N PHE A 674 27.84 -19.77 7.18
CA PHE A 674 26.73 -20.66 6.85
C PHE A 674 27.20 -21.68 5.81
N GLY A 675 27.68 -22.80 6.33
CA GLY A 675 28.44 -23.81 5.62
C GLY A 675 27.88 -24.19 4.26
N THR A 676 28.68 -23.93 3.25
CA THR A 676 28.80 -24.91 2.15
C THR A 676 29.68 -26.02 2.68
N GLY A 677 29.09 -26.97 3.40
CA GLY A 677 29.76 -28.24 3.62
C GLY A 677 30.07 -28.85 2.27
N LYS A 678 31.34 -29.19 2.05
CA LYS A 678 31.78 -30.07 0.97
C LYS A 678 31.00 -31.36 0.97
#